data_8b24f132b0a43a3e310d4fd78253a508
#
_entry.id   8b24f132b0a43a3e310d4fd78253a508
#
_cell.length_a   1.000
_cell.length_b   1.000
_cell.length_c   1.000
_cell.angle_alpha   90.00
_cell.angle_beta   90.00
_cell.angle_gamma   90.00
#
_symmetry.space_group_name_H-M   'P 1'
#
loop_
_entity.id
_entity.type
_entity.pdbx_description
1 polymer ?
#
loop_
_entity_poly.entity_id
_entity_poly.type
_entity_poly.pdbx_seq_one_letter_code
_entity_poly.pdbx_strand_id
1 'polypeptide(L)'
;MFPLAHFLRQELRDAPGRASYTLRLTLSCAVLITLFMTLQIPFLAVALIVVFYVSQPNVLMIKLVSVVFFVTVTVALGGVLLIIKWTYDYPLIRLAASVALFFCALYLMRVLGKLGLAFFVVALAVIYAQTFPSMTSQSEILVRLLLWLWVAINTAILVTLLVNACFQQAFPGNQFKARLAGMLHEVARRLAAPDAEAPPTFGETAAQFNQLQSLFAQASRATPEIAADPLAWRSRLAATLRCYQLAALLQADEADSDDRQQLSQAVLQLKNALSEEPFDGAIPPLTLSGRGVNRAVLQGMATTLQRLAQGEPVALPQGEVEKAPLLAPDAWRNPAYLHFALKTLLATLICYVFYTAADWQGLHTIMLSCVIVAQPGLGATMQKTWLRIGGALLASLLALLLIVFVQPWTDSLTGLLAMSLPVLALAAWIAAGSERIAYAGIQIGFTFALAFLSWFAPLTNLTELRDRVLGILLGVLVSSIVHLYLWPDSEAPQLKTRLAALYRRLADCLAAPKEAVPLAPLLVAFTDSEALIHRVRAEPLGTYAHPWPQAKGWPMRATLAQAEEIARLSEGYRLNAAPGDPTLTRCAEQLRRYAERIEQEATAPGEQLTADLTNPFGPALAAALAALPDWGPTPIATEQQAKTS
;
A
#
# COMPACT_ATOMS: atom_id res chain seq x y z
N MET A 1 13.42 -7.61 21.74
CA MET A 1 14.02 -8.14 20.48
C MET A 1 13.12 -9.14 19.74
N PHE A 2 12.41 -10.04 20.41
CA PHE A 2 11.53 -11.05 19.79
C PHE A 2 10.38 -10.51 18.89
N PRO A 3 9.68 -9.39 19.20
CA PRO A 3 8.58 -8.93 18.37
C PRO A 3 9.02 -8.39 17.00
N LEU A 4 10.20 -7.75 16.90
CA LEU A 4 10.73 -7.24 15.63
C LEU A 4 11.15 -8.39 14.69
N ALA A 5 11.83 -9.41 15.23
CA ALA A 5 12.25 -10.57 14.43
C ALA A 5 11.03 -11.36 13.91
N HIS A 6 9.99 -11.52 14.72
CA HIS A 6 8.74 -12.15 14.29
C HIS A 6 8.04 -11.34 13.20
N PHE A 7 7.94 -10.02 13.37
CA PHE A 7 7.39 -9.10 12.37
C PHE A 7 8.16 -9.20 11.04
N LEU A 8 9.49 -9.09 11.07
CA LEU A 8 10.31 -9.18 9.86
C LEU A 8 10.17 -10.56 9.19
N ARG A 9 10.13 -11.64 9.97
CA ARG A 9 9.94 -12.98 9.43
C ARG A 9 8.57 -13.14 8.74
N GLN A 10 7.54 -12.51 9.26
CA GLN A 10 6.20 -12.51 8.65
C GLN A 10 6.16 -11.67 7.37
N GLU A 11 6.71 -10.45 7.40
CA GLU A 11 6.72 -9.53 6.27
C GLU A 11 7.65 -9.97 5.12
N LEU A 12 8.72 -10.74 5.42
CA LEU A 12 9.67 -11.23 4.41
C LEU A 12 9.27 -12.60 3.83
N ARG A 13 8.19 -13.22 4.28
CA ARG A 13 7.67 -14.45 3.66
C ARG A 13 7.34 -14.24 2.20
N ASP A 14 7.45 -15.31 1.43
CA ASP A 14 7.03 -15.29 0.04
C ASP A 14 5.52 -15.07 -0.06
N ALA A 15 5.15 -14.16 -0.95
CA ALA A 15 3.76 -13.85 -1.28
C ALA A 15 3.55 -14.05 -2.79
N PRO A 16 2.34 -14.43 -3.23
CA PRO A 16 2.07 -14.67 -4.64
C PRO A 16 2.47 -13.49 -5.52
N GLY A 17 3.39 -13.73 -6.47
CA GLY A 17 3.91 -12.73 -7.39
C GLY A 17 5.15 -11.97 -6.93
N ARG A 18 5.58 -12.11 -5.66
CA ARG A 18 6.74 -11.41 -5.10
C ARG A 18 8.05 -11.79 -5.79
N ALA A 19 8.30 -13.09 -5.94
CA ALA A 19 9.49 -13.59 -6.63
C ALA A 19 9.56 -13.12 -8.08
N SER A 20 8.45 -13.17 -8.82
CA SER A 20 8.37 -12.67 -10.20
C SER A 20 8.63 -11.16 -10.30
N TYR A 21 8.07 -10.37 -9.41
CA TYR A 21 8.33 -8.92 -9.34
C TYR A 21 9.80 -8.64 -9.07
N THR A 22 10.39 -9.31 -8.06
CA THR A 22 11.80 -9.17 -7.70
C THR A 22 12.72 -9.51 -8.86
N LEU A 23 12.46 -10.64 -9.55
CA LEU A 23 13.25 -11.05 -10.72
C LEU A 23 13.20 -10.00 -11.83
N ARG A 24 12.02 -9.51 -12.19
CA ARG A 24 11.83 -8.52 -13.26
C ARG A 24 12.51 -7.20 -12.93
N LEU A 25 12.39 -6.72 -11.70
CA LEU A 25 13.04 -5.49 -11.26
C LEU A 25 14.56 -5.65 -11.24
N THR A 26 15.07 -6.74 -10.67
CA THR A 26 16.52 -7.02 -10.63
C THR A 26 17.12 -7.16 -12.04
N LEU A 27 16.39 -7.81 -12.96
CA LEU A 27 16.81 -7.92 -14.35
C LEU A 27 16.82 -6.56 -15.07
N SER A 28 15.79 -5.71 -14.80
CA SER A 28 15.78 -4.34 -15.31
C SER A 28 16.99 -3.54 -14.84
N CYS A 29 17.36 -3.68 -13.56
CA CYS A 29 18.58 -3.07 -13.01
C CYS A 29 19.86 -3.62 -13.68
N ALA A 30 19.94 -4.93 -13.89
CA ALA A 30 21.10 -5.55 -14.54
C ALA A 30 21.31 -5.04 -15.97
N VAL A 31 20.23 -5.02 -16.77
CA VAL A 31 20.27 -4.51 -18.14
C VAL A 31 20.65 -3.03 -18.15
N LEU A 32 20.09 -2.24 -17.23
CA LEU A 32 20.36 -0.81 -17.14
C LEU A 32 21.83 -0.53 -16.74
N ILE A 33 22.36 -1.23 -15.74
CA ILE A 33 23.77 -1.10 -15.33
C ILE A 33 24.68 -1.45 -16.50
N THR A 34 24.42 -2.57 -17.18
CA THR A 34 25.21 -2.98 -18.35
C THR A 34 25.18 -1.93 -19.45
N LEU A 35 24.00 -1.43 -19.81
CA LEU A 35 23.80 -0.43 -20.85
C LEU A 35 24.53 0.89 -20.54
N PHE A 36 24.38 1.38 -19.30
CA PHE A 36 24.98 2.66 -18.87
C PHE A 36 26.48 2.58 -18.79
N MET A 37 27.03 1.47 -18.25
CA MET A 37 28.47 1.28 -18.18
C MET A 37 29.10 1.11 -19.56
N THR A 38 28.45 0.40 -20.49
CA THR A 38 28.99 0.18 -21.84
C THR A 38 28.90 1.43 -22.71
N LEU A 39 27.80 2.19 -22.64
CA LEU A 39 27.59 3.41 -23.41
C LEU A 39 28.07 4.69 -22.69
N GLN A 40 28.55 4.57 -21.47
CA GLN A 40 29.00 5.67 -20.60
C GLN A 40 27.91 6.76 -20.44
N ILE A 41 26.65 6.36 -20.26
CA ILE A 41 25.55 7.27 -19.99
C ILE A 41 25.62 7.75 -18.54
N PRO A 42 25.72 9.07 -18.28
CA PRO A 42 25.79 9.59 -16.91
C PRO A 42 24.48 9.41 -16.15
N PHE A 43 24.52 9.58 -14.82
CA PHE A 43 23.36 9.50 -13.92
C PHE A 43 22.75 8.09 -13.76
N LEU A 44 23.57 7.03 -13.84
CA LEU A 44 23.12 5.65 -13.59
C LEU A 44 22.34 5.50 -12.28
N ALA A 45 22.83 6.09 -11.19
CA ALA A 45 22.17 6.02 -9.90
C ALA A 45 20.73 6.58 -9.95
N VAL A 46 20.52 7.73 -10.62
CA VAL A 46 19.19 8.32 -10.80
C VAL A 46 18.32 7.42 -11.69
N ALA A 47 18.89 6.85 -12.74
CA ALA A 47 18.18 5.93 -13.62
C ALA A 47 17.70 4.67 -12.86
N LEU A 48 18.51 4.09 -11.97
CA LEU A 48 18.12 2.97 -11.12
C LEU A 48 16.98 3.33 -10.16
N ILE A 49 16.98 4.54 -9.60
CA ILE A 49 15.88 5.03 -8.78
C ILE A 49 14.57 5.03 -9.58
N VAL A 50 14.61 5.49 -10.83
CA VAL A 50 13.44 5.51 -11.71
C VAL A 50 12.93 4.09 -11.97
N VAL A 51 13.80 3.08 -12.12
CA VAL A 51 13.37 1.67 -12.24
C VAL A 51 12.51 1.25 -11.05
N PHE A 52 12.91 1.58 -9.82
CA PHE A 52 12.13 1.25 -8.62
C PHE A 52 10.76 1.96 -8.57
N TYR A 53 10.66 3.20 -9.03
CA TYR A 53 9.40 3.95 -9.04
C TYR A 53 8.48 3.56 -10.20
N VAL A 54 9.03 3.24 -11.36
CA VAL A 54 8.25 2.86 -12.56
C VAL A 54 7.82 1.40 -12.49
N SER A 55 8.58 0.52 -11.82
CA SER A 55 8.22 -0.89 -11.67
C SER A 55 6.93 -1.04 -10.88
N GLN A 56 5.96 -1.68 -11.49
CA GLN A 56 4.65 -1.96 -10.95
C GLN A 56 4.35 -3.47 -11.03
N PRO A 57 3.37 -3.99 -10.28
CA PRO A 57 3.04 -5.41 -10.31
C PRO A 57 2.72 -5.94 -11.70
N ASN A 58 2.13 -5.14 -12.58
CA ASN A 58 1.75 -5.56 -13.93
C ASN A 58 2.10 -4.56 -15.03
N VAL A 59 2.18 -5.06 -16.28
CA VAL A 59 2.60 -4.29 -17.47
C VAL A 59 1.68 -3.12 -17.78
N LEU A 60 0.36 -3.23 -17.55
CA LEU A 60 -0.57 -2.14 -17.82
C LEU A 60 -0.30 -0.94 -16.92
N MET A 61 -0.08 -1.20 -15.62
CA MET A 61 0.28 -0.16 -14.65
C MET A 61 1.67 0.43 -14.95
N ILE A 62 2.63 -0.41 -15.36
CA ILE A 62 3.95 0.08 -15.80
C ILE A 62 3.80 1.03 -16.99
N LYS A 63 3.01 0.69 -18.03
CA LYS A 63 2.75 1.56 -19.17
C LYS A 63 2.15 2.90 -18.73
N LEU A 64 1.14 2.86 -17.87
CA LEU A 64 0.48 4.08 -17.38
C LEU A 64 1.46 4.98 -16.61
N VAL A 65 2.19 4.40 -15.63
CA VAL A 65 3.18 5.13 -14.84
C VAL A 65 4.32 5.65 -15.72
N SER A 66 4.77 4.88 -16.70
CA SER A 66 5.82 5.29 -17.66
C SER A 66 5.41 6.52 -18.47
N VAL A 67 4.18 6.56 -19.00
CA VAL A 67 3.66 7.73 -19.73
C VAL A 67 3.59 8.95 -18.82
N VAL A 68 3.07 8.78 -17.60
CA VAL A 68 3.00 9.86 -16.63
C VAL A 68 4.41 10.39 -16.29
N PHE A 69 5.37 9.52 -16.02
CA PHE A 69 6.76 9.91 -15.74
C PHE A 69 7.41 10.60 -16.94
N PHE A 70 7.27 10.05 -18.14
CA PHE A 70 7.81 10.68 -19.36
C PHE A 70 7.33 12.12 -19.53
N VAL A 71 6.01 12.33 -19.47
CA VAL A 71 5.41 13.66 -19.64
C VAL A 71 5.86 14.58 -18.49
N THR A 72 5.79 14.11 -17.26
CA THR A 72 6.10 14.90 -16.07
C THR A 72 7.56 15.32 -16.04
N VAL A 73 8.49 14.39 -16.28
CA VAL A 73 9.93 14.68 -16.32
C VAL A 73 10.27 15.64 -17.47
N THR A 74 9.66 15.45 -18.64
CA THR A 74 9.87 16.35 -19.78
C THR A 74 9.41 17.78 -19.46
N VAL A 75 8.22 17.92 -18.89
CA VAL A 75 7.70 19.24 -18.48
C VAL A 75 8.54 19.86 -17.36
N ALA A 76 8.94 19.06 -16.35
CA ALA A 76 9.74 19.54 -15.24
C ALA A 76 11.13 20.04 -15.69
N LEU A 77 11.86 19.22 -16.45
CA LEU A 77 13.20 19.60 -16.93
C LEU A 77 13.12 20.72 -17.97
N GLY A 78 12.09 20.73 -18.81
CA GLY A 78 11.81 21.86 -19.71
C GLY A 78 11.56 23.16 -18.94
N GLY A 79 10.77 23.13 -17.88
CA GLY A 79 10.55 24.28 -17.00
C GLY A 79 11.83 24.78 -16.32
N VAL A 80 12.67 23.85 -15.83
CA VAL A 80 13.97 24.18 -15.25
C VAL A 80 14.90 24.81 -16.29
N LEU A 81 14.96 24.26 -17.51
CA LEU A 81 15.75 24.84 -18.60
C LEU A 81 15.31 26.27 -18.93
N LEU A 82 14.01 26.53 -18.99
CA LEU A 82 13.47 27.87 -19.21
C LEU A 82 13.84 28.84 -18.09
N ILE A 83 13.72 28.41 -16.83
CA ILE A 83 14.14 29.22 -15.67
C ILE A 83 15.63 29.56 -15.81
N ILE A 84 16.48 28.56 -16.04
CA ILE A 84 17.92 28.81 -16.18
C ILE A 84 18.20 29.73 -17.36
N LYS A 85 17.59 29.51 -18.54
CA LYS A 85 17.79 30.34 -19.73
C LYS A 85 17.49 31.82 -19.48
N TRP A 86 16.42 32.12 -18.76
CA TRP A 86 16.00 33.52 -18.54
C TRP A 86 16.59 34.18 -17.29
N THR A 87 17.10 33.40 -16.36
CA THR A 87 17.55 33.89 -15.04
C THR A 87 19.00 33.49 -14.73
N TYR A 88 19.77 33.10 -15.74
CA TYR A 88 21.16 32.61 -15.55
C TYR A 88 22.02 33.64 -14.78
N ASP A 89 21.99 34.89 -15.21
CA ASP A 89 22.79 35.98 -14.63
C ASP A 89 22.20 36.55 -13.33
N TYR A 90 21.00 36.13 -12.94
CA TYR A 90 20.27 36.65 -11.77
C TYR A 90 19.98 35.54 -10.75
N PRO A 91 20.95 35.15 -9.89
CA PRO A 91 20.80 33.99 -8.97
C PRO A 91 19.58 34.08 -8.05
N LEU A 92 19.25 35.30 -7.55
CA LEU A 92 18.09 35.51 -6.68
C LEU A 92 16.77 35.30 -7.41
N ILE A 93 16.66 35.78 -8.66
CA ILE A 93 15.45 35.61 -9.48
C ILE A 93 15.29 34.11 -9.83
N ARG A 94 16.39 33.45 -10.16
CA ARG A 94 16.41 32.00 -10.41
C ARG A 94 15.93 31.20 -9.19
N LEU A 95 16.43 31.56 -8.01
CA LEU A 95 15.99 30.92 -6.76
C LEU A 95 14.50 31.17 -6.51
N ALA A 96 14.03 32.42 -6.65
CA ALA A 96 12.62 32.79 -6.47
C ALA A 96 11.70 32.04 -7.45
N ALA A 97 12.06 31.96 -8.74
CA ALA A 97 11.31 31.23 -9.75
C ALA A 97 11.25 29.71 -9.46
N SER A 98 12.37 29.13 -9.00
CA SER A 98 12.44 27.72 -8.62
C SER A 98 11.63 27.43 -7.37
N VAL A 99 11.67 28.32 -6.37
CA VAL A 99 10.84 28.24 -5.16
C VAL A 99 9.35 28.28 -5.52
N ALA A 100 8.96 29.19 -6.42
CA ALA A 100 7.57 29.29 -6.88
C ALA A 100 7.11 28.01 -7.60
N LEU A 101 7.93 27.49 -8.53
CA LEU A 101 7.63 26.24 -9.25
C LEU A 101 7.55 25.05 -8.27
N PHE A 102 8.47 24.98 -7.33
CA PHE A 102 8.50 23.94 -6.30
C PHE A 102 7.28 24.00 -5.39
N PHE A 103 6.91 25.20 -4.93
CA PHE A 103 5.68 25.40 -4.15
C PHE A 103 4.44 24.94 -4.91
N CYS A 104 4.30 25.35 -6.19
CA CYS A 104 3.19 24.90 -7.03
C CYS A 104 3.16 23.38 -7.17
N ALA A 105 4.31 22.73 -7.36
CA ALA A 105 4.40 21.28 -7.46
C ALA A 105 3.94 20.59 -6.16
N LEU A 106 4.37 21.08 -4.98
CA LEU A 106 3.94 20.54 -3.68
C LEU A 106 2.44 20.73 -3.43
N TYR A 107 1.89 21.87 -3.82
CA TYR A 107 0.47 22.14 -3.69
C TYR A 107 -0.37 21.23 -4.59
N LEU A 108 0.01 21.12 -5.87
CA LEU A 108 -0.67 20.27 -6.84
C LEU A 108 -0.51 18.77 -6.52
N MET A 109 0.63 18.37 -5.96
CA MET A 109 0.83 17.00 -5.43
C MET A 109 -0.25 16.61 -4.42
N ARG A 110 -0.72 17.57 -3.62
CA ARG A 110 -1.69 17.34 -2.56
C ARG A 110 -3.13 17.40 -3.06
N VAL A 111 -3.41 18.32 -3.97
CA VAL A 111 -4.75 18.62 -4.49
C VAL A 111 -5.18 17.64 -5.58
N LEU A 112 -4.24 17.17 -6.41
CA LEU A 112 -4.48 16.22 -7.50
C LEU A 112 -4.09 14.79 -7.07
N GLY A 113 -4.85 14.21 -6.14
CA GLY A 113 -4.51 12.93 -5.49
C GLY A 113 -4.05 11.81 -6.44
N LYS A 114 -4.73 11.61 -7.59
CA LYS A 114 -4.35 10.60 -8.59
C LYS A 114 -3.07 10.93 -9.37
N LEU A 115 -2.74 12.20 -9.51
CA LEU A 115 -1.55 12.71 -10.17
C LEU A 115 -0.48 13.19 -9.17
N GLY A 116 -0.69 12.97 -7.88
CA GLY A 116 0.22 13.42 -6.82
C GLY A 116 1.65 12.93 -7.02
N LEU A 117 1.83 11.69 -7.48
CA LEU A 117 3.15 11.13 -7.80
C LEU A 117 3.86 11.91 -8.92
N ALA A 118 3.13 12.38 -9.93
CA ALA A 118 3.69 13.18 -11.02
C ALA A 118 4.28 14.49 -10.48
N PHE A 119 3.52 15.23 -9.67
CA PHE A 119 3.98 16.48 -9.08
C PHE A 119 5.07 16.30 -8.02
N PHE A 120 5.09 15.16 -7.33
CA PHE A 120 6.23 14.77 -6.49
C PHE A 120 7.53 14.66 -7.31
N VAL A 121 7.47 14.06 -8.50
CA VAL A 121 8.63 13.96 -9.40
C VAL A 121 9.05 15.34 -9.91
N VAL A 122 8.10 16.25 -10.22
CA VAL A 122 8.42 17.65 -10.55
C VAL A 122 9.18 18.31 -9.41
N ALA A 123 8.68 18.18 -8.18
CA ALA A 123 9.33 18.77 -7.00
C ALA A 123 10.77 18.25 -6.82
N LEU A 124 10.97 16.95 -6.97
CA LEU A 124 12.32 16.33 -6.91
C LEU A 124 13.23 16.84 -8.03
N ALA A 125 12.73 16.92 -9.27
CA ALA A 125 13.50 17.37 -10.42
C ALA A 125 13.94 18.84 -10.26
N VAL A 126 13.05 19.72 -9.77
CA VAL A 126 13.37 21.12 -9.49
C VAL A 126 14.47 21.25 -8.47
N ILE A 127 14.41 20.52 -7.35
CA ILE A 127 15.45 20.55 -6.31
C ILE A 127 16.77 20.00 -6.85
N TYR A 128 16.73 18.86 -7.55
CA TYR A 128 17.95 18.25 -8.08
C TYR A 128 18.64 19.16 -9.10
N ALA A 129 17.86 19.80 -9.96
CA ALA A 129 18.40 20.72 -10.96
C ALA A 129 19.00 21.99 -10.34
N GLN A 130 18.56 22.42 -9.15
CA GLN A 130 19.17 23.55 -8.43
C GLN A 130 20.60 23.28 -7.93
N THR A 131 21.02 22.01 -7.88
CA THR A 131 22.41 21.67 -7.52
C THR A 131 23.39 21.87 -8.69
N PHE A 132 22.94 21.87 -9.95
CA PHE A 132 23.81 21.97 -11.12
C PHE A 132 24.50 23.34 -11.27
N PRO A 133 23.85 24.50 -11.04
CA PRO A 133 24.54 25.79 -11.12
C PRO A 133 25.66 25.98 -10.10
N SER A 134 25.70 25.20 -9.01
CA SER A 134 26.80 25.21 -8.06
C SER A 134 28.00 24.35 -8.52
N MET A 135 27.75 23.41 -9.45
CA MET A 135 28.80 22.51 -9.98
C MET A 135 29.59 23.13 -11.14
N THR A 136 28.97 24.01 -11.92
CA THR A 136 29.59 24.62 -13.08
C THR A 136 29.05 26.01 -13.38
N SER A 137 29.96 26.92 -13.75
CA SER A 137 29.61 28.27 -14.24
C SER A 137 29.41 28.31 -15.77
N GLN A 138 29.62 27.18 -16.47
CA GLN A 138 29.46 27.13 -17.92
C GLN A 138 28.05 26.71 -18.31
N SER A 139 27.30 27.63 -18.93
CA SER A 139 25.90 27.41 -19.32
C SER A 139 25.71 26.23 -20.27
N GLU A 140 26.68 25.97 -21.16
CA GLU A 140 26.62 24.83 -22.10
C GLU A 140 26.68 23.48 -21.37
N ILE A 141 27.61 23.34 -20.41
CA ILE A 141 27.74 22.10 -19.62
C ILE A 141 26.45 21.87 -18.81
N LEU A 142 25.87 22.91 -18.24
CA LEU A 142 24.63 22.84 -17.47
C LEU A 142 23.44 22.36 -18.31
N VAL A 143 23.29 22.87 -19.54
CA VAL A 143 22.26 22.40 -20.48
C VAL A 143 22.51 20.93 -20.87
N ARG A 144 23.75 20.55 -21.15
CA ARG A 144 24.11 19.16 -21.45
C ARG A 144 23.80 18.22 -20.28
N LEU A 145 24.09 18.61 -19.04
CA LEU A 145 23.75 17.82 -17.84
C LEU A 145 22.25 17.59 -17.72
N LEU A 146 21.42 18.61 -17.94
CA LEU A 146 19.97 18.49 -17.91
C LEU A 146 19.43 17.57 -19.02
N LEU A 147 19.97 17.68 -20.23
CA LEU A 147 19.60 16.79 -21.34
C LEU A 147 20.03 15.34 -21.08
N TRP A 148 21.23 15.12 -20.54
CA TRP A 148 21.66 13.78 -20.15
C TRP A 148 20.84 13.19 -19.02
N LEU A 149 20.40 14.01 -18.06
CA LEU A 149 19.48 13.57 -17.03
C LEU A 149 18.14 13.12 -17.62
N TRP A 150 17.61 13.87 -18.61
CA TRP A 150 16.41 13.47 -19.33
C TRP A 150 16.59 12.15 -20.08
N VAL A 151 17.72 11.97 -20.78
CA VAL A 151 18.06 10.72 -21.48
C VAL A 151 18.15 9.57 -20.48
N ALA A 152 18.84 9.73 -19.36
CA ALA A 152 19.04 8.70 -18.36
C ALA A 152 17.69 8.21 -17.78
N ILE A 153 16.80 9.14 -17.43
CA ILE A 153 15.47 8.81 -16.88
C ILE A 153 14.62 8.06 -17.93
N ASN A 154 14.60 8.54 -19.18
CA ASN A 154 13.78 7.92 -20.21
C ASN A 154 14.33 6.57 -20.69
N THR A 155 15.64 6.39 -20.66
CA THR A 155 16.27 5.07 -20.91
C THR A 155 15.88 4.07 -19.81
N ALA A 156 15.84 4.48 -18.56
CA ALA A 156 15.38 3.63 -17.45
C ALA A 156 13.92 3.22 -17.61
N ILE A 157 13.05 4.16 -18.01
CA ILE A 157 11.64 3.88 -18.31
C ILE A 157 11.52 2.86 -19.46
N LEU A 158 12.25 3.07 -20.54
CA LEU A 158 12.22 2.18 -21.70
C LEU A 158 12.69 0.77 -21.37
N VAL A 159 13.84 0.64 -20.68
CA VAL A 159 14.38 -0.66 -20.24
C VAL A 159 13.38 -1.38 -19.34
N THR A 160 12.78 -0.68 -18.38
CA THR A 160 11.77 -1.26 -17.49
C THR A 160 10.56 -1.77 -18.26
N LEU A 161 10.06 -1.01 -19.23
CA LEU A 161 8.95 -1.43 -20.11
C LEU A 161 9.30 -2.68 -20.92
N LEU A 162 10.47 -2.69 -21.57
CA LEU A 162 10.90 -3.79 -22.44
C LEU A 162 11.10 -5.07 -21.64
N VAL A 163 11.81 -5.01 -20.52
CA VAL A 163 12.04 -6.18 -19.66
C VAL A 163 10.71 -6.74 -19.17
N ASN A 164 9.81 -5.90 -18.66
CA ASN A 164 8.55 -6.40 -18.14
C ASN A 164 7.59 -6.94 -19.23
N ALA A 165 7.68 -6.43 -20.46
CA ALA A 165 6.90 -6.94 -21.58
C ALA A 165 7.28 -8.38 -21.99
N CYS A 166 8.51 -8.82 -21.66
CA CYS A 166 8.97 -10.18 -21.94
C CYS A 166 8.40 -11.24 -20.97
N PHE A 167 7.81 -10.82 -19.84
CA PHE A 167 7.33 -11.75 -18.82
C PHE A 167 5.80 -11.92 -18.87
N GLN A 168 5.33 -13.11 -19.22
CA GLN A 168 3.88 -13.43 -19.24
C GLN A 168 3.19 -13.24 -17.89
N GLN A 169 3.91 -13.52 -16.79
CA GLN A 169 3.41 -13.33 -15.43
C GLN A 169 3.15 -11.85 -15.07
N ALA A 170 3.64 -10.91 -15.86
CA ALA A 170 3.40 -9.48 -15.67
C ALA A 170 2.08 -9.00 -16.30
N PHE A 171 1.41 -9.83 -17.11
CA PHE A 171 0.15 -9.46 -17.72
C PHE A 171 -1.02 -9.57 -16.74
N PRO A 172 -1.91 -8.56 -16.66
CA PRO A 172 -2.97 -8.51 -15.65
C PRO A 172 -3.95 -9.68 -15.75
N GLY A 173 -4.23 -10.21 -16.95
CA GLY A 173 -5.08 -11.39 -17.15
C GLY A 173 -4.51 -12.64 -16.48
N ASN A 174 -3.21 -12.90 -16.67
CA ASN A 174 -2.55 -14.05 -16.06
C ASN A 174 -2.48 -13.92 -14.53
N GLN A 175 -2.23 -12.70 -14.02
CA GLN A 175 -2.25 -12.43 -12.59
C GLN A 175 -3.66 -12.63 -11.99
N PHE A 176 -4.69 -12.17 -12.69
CA PHE A 176 -6.07 -12.35 -12.29
C PHE A 176 -6.46 -13.82 -12.21
N LYS A 177 -6.19 -14.61 -13.30
CA LYS A 177 -6.45 -16.06 -13.33
C LYS A 177 -5.69 -16.78 -12.22
N ALA A 178 -4.39 -16.49 -12.05
CA ALA A 178 -3.55 -17.12 -11.01
C ALA A 178 -4.06 -16.80 -9.59
N ARG A 179 -4.54 -15.58 -9.36
CA ARG A 179 -5.08 -15.18 -8.05
C ARG A 179 -6.40 -15.88 -7.75
N LEU A 180 -7.31 -15.96 -8.73
CA LEU A 180 -8.55 -16.74 -8.60
C LEU A 180 -8.25 -18.22 -8.30
N ALA A 181 -7.34 -18.84 -9.06
CA ALA A 181 -6.94 -20.22 -8.85
C ALA A 181 -6.33 -20.44 -7.45
N GLY A 182 -5.53 -19.48 -6.96
CA GLY A 182 -4.97 -19.53 -5.62
C GLY A 182 -6.04 -19.50 -4.52
N MET A 183 -7.04 -18.62 -4.65
CA MET A 183 -8.16 -18.55 -3.70
C MET A 183 -9.02 -19.81 -3.72
N LEU A 184 -9.32 -20.37 -4.90
CA LEU A 184 -10.06 -21.63 -5.02
C LEU A 184 -9.29 -22.78 -4.39
N HIS A 185 -7.97 -22.81 -4.55
CA HIS A 185 -7.13 -23.83 -3.89
C HIS A 185 -7.18 -23.71 -2.36
N GLU A 186 -7.18 -22.51 -1.83
CA GLU A 186 -7.33 -22.26 -0.39
C GLU A 186 -8.71 -22.70 0.12
N VAL A 187 -9.79 -22.38 -0.61
CA VAL A 187 -11.15 -22.84 -0.31
C VAL A 187 -11.20 -24.38 -0.28
N ALA A 188 -10.64 -25.05 -1.30
CA ALA A 188 -10.62 -26.52 -1.37
C ALA A 188 -9.85 -27.14 -0.20
N ARG A 189 -8.72 -26.57 0.18
CA ARG A 189 -7.91 -27.02 1.32
C ARG A 189 -8.67 -26.90 2.64
N ARG A 190 -9.41 -25.77 2.84
CA ARG A 190 -10.24 -25.58 4.03
C ARG A 190 -11.44 -26.52 4.10
N LEU A 191 -12.07 -26.81 2.96
CA LEU A 191 -13.11 -27.82 2.88
C LEU A 191 -12.58 -29.20 3.29
N ALA A 192 -11.33 -29.53 2.91
CA ALA A 192 -10.70 -30.80 3.28
C ALA A 192 -10.33 -30.86 4.77
N ALA A 193 -9.81 -29.75 5.34
CA ALA A 193 -9.33 -29.69 6.72
C ALA A 193 -9.61 -28.30 7.35
N PRO A 194 -10.82 -28.07 7.92
CA PRO A 194 -11.22 -26.76 8.46
C PRO A 194 -10.33 -26.23 9.59
N ASP A 195 -9.79 -27.13 10.44
CA ASP A 195 -8.99 -26.77 11.62
C ASP A 195 -7.48 -26.68 11.35
N ALA A 196 -7.02 -27.02 10.15
CA ALA A 196 -5.58 -27.04 9.85
C ALA A 196 -4.94 -25.65 9.90
N GLU A 197 -5.72 -24.60 9.64
CA GLU A 197 -5.27 -23.22 9.66
C GLU A 197 -6.35 -22.28 10.21
N ALA A 198 -5.92 -21.18 10.82
CA ALA A 198 -6.85 -20.14 11.27
C ALA A 198 -7.72 -19.62 10.11
N PRO A 199 -9.02 -19.31 10.33
CA PRO A 199 -9.87 -18.78 9.28
C PRO A 199 -9.35 -17.43 8.77
N PRO A 200 -9.52 -17.12 7.46
CA PRO A 200 -9.18 -15.80 6.95
C PRO A 200 -10.01 -14.75 7.70
N THR A 201 -9.34 -13.70 8.12
CA THR A 201 -10.01 -12.58 8.76
C THR A 201 -10.91 -11.86 7.75
N PHE A 202 -11.87 -11.10 8.24
CA PHE A 202 -12.71 -10.28 7.37
C PHE A 202 -11.87 -9.21 6.65
N GLY A 203 -10.86 -8.66 7.32
CA GLY A 203 -9.89 -7.73 6.73
C GLY A 203 -9.09 -8.35 5.59
N GLU A 204 -8.61 -9.58 5.73
CA GLU A 204 -7.95 -10.32 4.64
C GLU A 204 -8.88 -10.55 3.45
N THR A 205 -10.14 -10.94 3.73
CA THR A 205 -11.16 -11.09 2.69
C THR A 205 -11.44 -9.78 1.96
N ALA A 206 -11.49 -8.66 2.70
CA ALA A 206 -11.66 -7.33 2.13
C ALA A 206 -10.48 -6.92 1.25
N ALA A 207 -9.25 -7.18 1.69
CA ALA A 207 -8.04 -6.90 0.91
C ALA A 207 -8.01 -7.73 -0.38
N GLN A 208 -8.36 -9.03 -0.32
CA GLN A 208 -8.48 -9.89 -1.50
C GLN A 208 -9.54 -9.38 -2.48
N PHE A 209 -10.71 -8.99 -1.98
CA PHE A 209 -11.78 -8.42 -2.79
C PHE A 209 -11.30 -7.18 -3.56
N ASN A 210 -10.72 -6.20 -2.86
CA ASN A 210 -10.26 -4.96 -3.47
C ASN A 210 -9.15 -5.21 -4.51
N GLN A 211 -8.21 -6.10 -4.21
CA GLN A 211 -7.13 -6.48 -5.11
C GLN A 211 -7.68 -7.16 -6.38
N LEU A 212 -8.57 -8.14 -6.24
CA LEU A 212 -9.14 -8.85 -7.37
C LEU A 212 -10.03 -7.96 -8.23
N GLN A 213 -10.81 -7.06 -7.62
CA GLN A 213 -11.64 -6.11 -8.35
C GLN A 213 -10.77 -5.16 -9.20
N SER A 214 -9.66 -4.67 -8.64
CA SER A 214 -8.72 -3.83 -9.38
C SER A 214 -8.02 -4.59 -10.51
N LEU A 215 -7.60 -5.85 -10.27
CA LEU A 215 -7.00 -6.71 -11.29
C LEU A 215 -7.99 -7.05 -12.39
N PHE A 216 -9.25 -7.35 -12.07
CA PHE A 216 -10.30 -7.58 -13.05
C PHE A 216 -10.53 -6.36 -13.95
N ALA A 217 -10.62 -5.16 -13.36
CA ALA A 217 -10.76 -3.93 -14.12
C ALA A 217 -9.59 -3.64 -15.06
N GLN A 218 -8.38 -4.08 -14.73
CA GLN A 218 -7.19 -3.99 -15.55
C GLN A 218 -7.16 -5.10 -16.62
N ALA A 219 -7.48 -6.34 -16.23
CA ALA A 219 -7.51 -7.50 -17.12
C ALA A 219 -8.57 -7.36 -18.23
N SER A 220 -9.75 -6.84 -17.89
CA SER A 220 -10.84 -6.58 -18.86
C SER A 220 -10.49 -5.55 -19.94
N ARG A 221 -9.46 -4.70 -19.69
CA ARG A 221 -8.97 -3.71 -20.66
C ARG A 221 -7.77 -4.20 -21.48
N ALA A 222 -6.98 -5.11 -20.92
CA ALA A 222 -5.68 -5.48 -21.47
C ALA A 222 -5.63 -6.91 -22.04
N THR A 223 -6.57 -7.77 -21.67
CA THR A 223 -6.58 -9.19 -22.07
C THR A 223 -7.78 -9.47 -22.95
N PRO A 224 -7.58 -9.82 -24.25
CA PRO A 224 -8.68 -10.00 -25.21
C PRO A 224 -9.72 -11.03 -24.77
N GLU A 225 -9.30 -12.13 -24.17
CA GLU A 225 -10.16 -13.21 -23.69
C GLU A 225 -11.14 -12.74 -22.58
N ILE A 226 -10.63 -11.95 -21.61
CA ILE A 226 -11.46 -11.40 -20.54
C ILE A 226 -12.34 -10.25 -21.04
N ALA A 227 -11.84 -9.50 -22.04
CA ALA A 227 -12.58 -8.42 -22.68
C ALA A 227 -13.73 -8.95 -23.59
N ALA A 228 -13.60 -10.15 -24.14
CA ALA A 228 -14.63 -10.78 -24.97
C ALA A 228 -15.89 -11.16 -24.16
N ASP A 229 -15.73 -11.66 -22.94
CA ASP A 229 -16.85 -12.02 -22.07
C ASP A 229 -16.63 -11.55 -20.62
N PRO A 230 -16.73 -10.25 -20.36
CA PRO A 230 -16.50 -9.69 -19.04
C PRO A 230 -17.56 -10.10 -18.03
N LEU A 231 -18.77 -10.48 -18.46
CA LEU A 231 -19.86 -10.89 -17.58
C LEU A 231 -19.60 -12.28 -16.98
N ALA A 232 -19.18 -13.24 -17.80
CA ALA A 232 -18.83 -14.57 -17.31
C ALA A 232 -17.63 -14.51 -16.35
N TRP A 233 -16.57 -13.74 -16.67
CA TRP A 233 -15.43 -13.57 -15.78
C TRP A 233 -15.80 -12.85 -14.46
N ARG A 234 -16.73 -11.90 -14.53
CA ARG A 234 -17.30 -11.25 -13.34
C ARG A 234 -18.07 -12.23 -12.46
N SER A 235 -18.82 -13.14 -13.05
CA SER A 235 -19.53 -14.21 -12.33
C SER A 235 -18.59 -15.20 -11.67
N ARG A 236 -17.49 -15.59 -12.36
CA ARG A 236 -16.41 -16.44 -11.80
C ARG A 236 -15.73 -15.76 -10.60
N LEU A 237 -15.43 -14.48 -10.72
CA LEU A 237 -14.89 -13.67 -9.62
C LEU A 237 -15.85 -13.66 -8.43
N ALA A 238 -17.14 -13.38 -8.67
CA ALA A 238 -18.17 -13.33 -7.63
C ALA A 238 -18.34 -14.68 -6.92
N ALA A 239 -18.37 -15.77 -7.68
CA ALA A 239 -18.48 -17.11 -7.13
C ALA A 239 -17.26 -17.49 -6.28
N THR A 240 -16.05 -17.19 -6.75
CA THR A 240 -14.80 -17.43 -6.00
C THR A 240 -14.79 -16.65 -4.68
N LEU A 241 -15.12 -15.36 -4.70
CA LEU A 241 -15.19 -14.53 -3.51
C LEU A 241 -16.26 -15.03 -2.53
N ARG A 242 -17.43 -15.43 -3.04
CA ARG A 242 -18.50 -15.97 -2.19
C ARG A 242 -18.08 -17.28 -1.52
N CYS A 243 -17.47 -18.20 -2.25
CA CYS A 243 -16.93 -19.44 -1.69
C CYS A 243 -15.85 -19.17 -0.65
N TYR A 244 -14.98 -18.20 -0.90
CA TYR A 244 -13.93 -17.79 0.05
C TYR A 244 -14.50 -17.22 1.36
N GLN A 245 -15.50 -16.36 1.27
CA GLN A 245 -16.20 -15.83 2.44
C GLN A 245 -16.89 -16.92 3.26
N LEU A 246 -17.57 -17.84 2.58
CA LEU A 246 -18.25 -18.95 3.21
C LEU A 246 -17.25 -19.93 3.86
N ALA A 247 -16.08 -20.15 3.24
CA ALA A 247 -15.04 -20.98 3.81
C ALA A 247 -14.47 -20.44 5.14
N ALA A 248 -14.55 -19.14 5.39
CA ALA A 248 -14.17 -18.53 6.67
C ALA A 248 -15.13 -18.89 7.82
N LEU A 249 -16.33 -19.38 7.52
CA LEU A 249 -17.36 -19.77 8.51
C LEU A 249 -17.35 -21.27 8.85
N LEU A 250 -16.55 -22.07 8.13
CA LEU A 250 -16.50 -23.52 8.34
C LEU A 250 -15.96 -23.85 9.74
N GLN A 251 -16.62 -24.80 10.39
CA GLN A 251 -16.22 -25.41 11.67
C GLN A 251 -15.90 -26.88 11.45
N ALA A 252 -15.06 -27.47 12.30
CA ALA A 252 -14.80 -28.90 12.25
C ALA A 252 -16.06 -29.68 12.69
N ASP A 253 -16.53 -30.53 11.82
CA ASP A 253 -17.63 -31.45 12.08
C ASP A 253 -17.44 -32.71 11.23
N GLU A 254 -17.49 -33.89 11.87
CA GLU A 254 -17.36 -35.18 11.16
C GLU A 254 -18.61 -35.51 10.35
N ALA A 255 -19.78 -34.99 10.79
CA ALA A 255 -21.06 -35.31 10.17
C ALA A 255 -21.22 -34.80 8.73
N ASP A 256 -20.42 -33.83 8.33
CA ASP A 256 -20.45 -33.20 7.00
C ASP A 256 -19.19 -33.49 6.14
N SER A 257 -18.35 -34.44 6.56
CA SER A 257 -17.08 -34.75 5.88
C SER A 257 -17.25 -35.09 4.39
N ASP A 258 -18.26 -35.87 4.04
CA ASP A 258 -18.52 -36.29 2.67
C ASP A 258 -18.98 -35.11 1.80
N ASP A 259 -19.86 -34.27 2.35
CA ASP A 259 -20.34 -33.05 1.67
C ASP A 259 -19.19 -32.08 1.42
N ARG A 260 -18.29 -31.88 2.39
CA ARG A 260 -17.09 -31.05 2.26
C ARG A 260 -16.12 -31.61 1.21
N GLN A 261 -15.96 -32.93 1.15
CA GLN A 261 -15.10 -33.58 0.16
C GLN A 261 -15.64 -33.40 -1.27
N GLN A 262 -16.95 -33.58 -1.48
CA GLN A 262 -17.60 -33.33 -2.78
C GLN A 262 -17.40 -31.85 -3.23
N LEU A 263 -17.64 -30.89 -2.33
CA LEU A 263 -17.44 -29.50 -2.64
C LEU A 263 -15.97 -29.15 -2.90
N SER A 264 -15.03 -29.74 -2.16
CA SER A 264 -13.59 -29.56 -2.40
C SER A 264 -13.20 -30.01 -3.81
N GLN A 265 -13.71 -31.14 -4.26
CA GLN A 265 -13.47 -31.65 -5.63
C GLN A 265 -14.07 -30.72 -6.68
N ALA A 266 -15.30 -30.23 -6.49
CA ALA A 266 -15.95 -29.29 -7.40
C ALA A 266 -15.18 -27.96 -7.52
N VAL A 267 -14.69 -27.43 -6.39
CA VAL A 267 -13.85 -26.21 -6.37
C VAL A 267 -12.52 -26.43 -7.08
N LEU A 268 -11.89 -27.61 -6.92
CA LEU A 268 -10.66 -27.95 -7.64
C LEU A 268 -10.90 -28.11 -9.14
N GLN A 269 -12.03 -28.67 -9.56
CA GLN A 269 -12.41 -28.72 -10.98
C GLN A 269 -12.60 -27.32 -11.56
N LEU A 270 -13.31 -26.42 -10.85
CA LEU A 270 -13.44 -25.02 -11.25
C LEU A 270 -12.05 -24.36 -11.37
N LYS A 271 -11.15 -24.60 -10.40
CA LYS A 271 -9.78 -24.08 -10.48
C LYS A 271 -9.05 -24.54 -11.74
N ASN A 272 -9.13 -25.83 -12.08
CA ASN A 272 -8.46 -26.39 -13.25
C ASN A 272 -9.06 -25.83 -14.55
N ALA A 273 -10.37 -25.72 -14.62
CA ALA A 273 -11.09 -25.14 -15.74
C ALA A 273 -10.76 -23.66 -16.00
N LEU A 274 -10.31 -22.90 -15.00
CA LEU A 274 -9.82 -21.52 -15.21
C LEU A 274 -8.55 -21.44 -16.07
N SER A 275 -7.82 -22.54 -16.21
CA SER A 275 -6.58 -22.65 -16.99
C SER A 275 -6.82 -23.20 -18.41
N GLU A 276 -8.01 -23.75 -18.70
CA GLU A 276 -8.37 -24.36 -19.97
C GLU A 276 -9.18 -23.42 -20.85
N GLU A 277 -8.92 -23.42 -22.16
CA GLU A 277 -9.65 -22.67 -23.18
C GLU A 277 -10.19 -23.64 -24.24
N PRO A 278 -11.51 -23.62 -24.57
CA PRO A 278 -12.59 -22.86 -23.95
C PRO A 278 -12.96 -23.39 -22.55
N PHE A 279 -13.48 -22.50 -21.70
CA PHE A 279 -13.94 -22.87 -20.35
C PHE A 279 -15.09 -23.87 -20.44
N ASP A 280 -14.78 -25.14 -20.26
CA ASP A 280 -15.78 -26.21 -20.10
C ASP A 280 -16.06 -26.39 -18.59
N GLY A 281 -16.88 -25.49 -18.06
CA GLY A 281 -17.20 -25.41 -16.62
C GLY A 281 -18.22 -26.44 -16.17
N ALA A 282 -18.15 -27.68 -16.65
CA ALA A 282 -18.99 -28.76 -16.15
C ALA A 282 -18.65 -29.09 -14.69
N ILE A 283 -19.32 -28.40 -13.77
CA ILE A 283 -19.33 -28.76 -12.36
C ILE A 283 -20.33 -29.91 -12.21
N PRO A 284 -19.95 -31.05 -11.63
CA PRO A 284 -20.88 -32.18 -11.46
C PRO A 284 -22.05 -31.78 -10.57
N PRO A 285 -23.22 -32.38 -10.73
CA PRO A 285 -24.37 -32.12 -9.88
C PRO A 285 -23.99 -32.46 -8.43
N LEU A 286 -24.10 -31.48 -7.54
CA LEU A 286 -23.77 -31.61 -6.13
C LEU A 286 -25.02 -32.11 -5.37
N THR A 287 -24.92 -33.27 -4.76
CA THR A 287 -25.96 -33.83 -3.90
C THR A 287 -25.46 -33.87 -2.47
N LEU A 288 -25.77 -32.81 -1.70
CA LEU A 288 -25.35 -32.72 -0.31
C LEU A 288 -26.32 -33.48 0.60
N SER A 289 -25.80 -34.17 1.60
CA SER A 289 -26.57 -34.88 2.62
C SER A 289 -27.34 -33.91 3.54
N GLY A 290 -26.84 -32.68 3.64
CA GLY A 290 -27.45 -31.63 4.44
C GLY A 290 -27.40 -31.87 5.95
N ARG A 291 -26.44 -32.64 6.43
CA ARG A 291 -26.19 -32.91 7.86
C ARG A 291 -25.06 -32.05 8.40
N GLY A 292 -25.00 -31.89 9.72
CA GLY A 292 -23.90 -31.17 10.41
C GLY A 292 -24.14 -29.70 10.61
N VAL A 293 -23.21 -29.07 11.34
CA VAL A 293 -23.24 -27.64 11.74
C VAL A 293 -23.05 -26.71 10.54
N ASN A 294 -22.28 -27.16 9.53
CA ASN A 294 -21.98 -26.35 8.34
C ASN A 294 -23.04 -26.43 7.24
N ARG A 295 -24.17 -27.09 7.47
CA ARG A 295 -25.22 -27.32 6.45
C ARG A 295 -25.54 -26.08 5.60
N ALA A 296 -25.85 -24.95 6.23
CA ALA A 296 -26.23 -23.74 5.52
C ALA A 296 -25.06 -23.13 4.73
N VAL A 297 -23.85 -23.22 5.24
CA VAL A 297 -22.62 -22.75 4.61
C VAL A 297 -22.33 -23.58 3.36
N LEU A 298 -22.33 -24.91 3.48
CA LEU A 298 -22.07 -25.83 2.37
C LEU A 298 -23.15 -25.73 1.28
N GLN A 299 -24.41 -25.58 1.68
CA GLN A 299 -25.53 -25.37 0.74
C GLN A 299 -25.39 -24.04 0.01
N GLY A 300 -24.93 -22.98 0.69
CA GLY A 300 -24.64 -21.68 0.06
C GLY A 300 -23.51 -21.77 -0.98
N MET A 301 -22.46 -22.54 -0.69
CA MET A 301 -21.37 -22.81 -1.66
C MET A 301 -21.90 -23.62 -2.86
N ALA A 302 -22.60 -24.71 -2.61
CA ALA A 302 -23.17 -25.57 -3.67
C ALA A 302 -24.08 -24.77 -4.61
N THR A 303 -24.98 -23.97 -4.05
CA THR A 303 -25.88 -23.11 -4.85
C THR A 303 -25.11 -22.13 -5.71
N THR A 304 -24.04 -21.52 -5.16
CA THR A 304 -23.18 -20.58 -5.90
C THR A 304 -22.47 -21.27 -7.07
N LEU A 305 -21.92 -22.47 -6.84
CA LEU A 305 -21.25 -23.26 -7.88
C LEU A 305 -22.22 -23.78 -8.93
N GLN A 306 -23.40 -24.23 -8.55
CA GLN A 306 -24.45 -24.69 -9.49
C GLN A 306 -24.95 -23.56 -10.38
N ARG A 307 -25.21 -22.36 -9.85
CA ARG A 307 -25.56 -21.18 -10.65
C ARG A 307 -24.47 -20.85 -11.67
N LEU A 308 -23.20 -20.89 -11.24
CA LEU A 308 -22.09 -20.66 -12.16
C LEU A 308 -22.04 -21.71 -13.27
N ALA A 309 -22.28 -23.01 -12.95
CA ALA A 309 -22.32 -24.09 -13.92
C ALA A 309 -23.46 -23.97 -14.94
N GLN A 310 -24.61 -23.43 -14.49
CA GLN A 310 -25.79 -23.17 -15.35
C GLN A 310 -25.64 -21.90 -16.21
N GLY A 311 -24.52 -21.16 -16.08
CA GLY A 311 -24.30 -19.89 -16.77
C GLY A 311 -25.14 -18.74 -16.20
N GLU A 312 -25.75 -18.92 -15.03
CA GLU A 312 -26.49 -17.85 -14.37
C GLU A 312 -25.53 -16.80 -13.78
N PRO A 313 -25.86 -15.50 -13.89
CA PRO A 313 -25.01 -14.46 -13.34
C PRO A 313 -24.94 -14.54 -11.81
N VAL A 314 -23.73 -14.71 -11.28
CA VAL A 314 -23.47 -14.56 -9.85
C VAL A 314 -23.13 -13.09 -9.58
N ALA A 315 -23.94 -12.45 -8.73
CA ALA A 315 -23.73 -11.03 -8.42
C ALA A 315 -22.50 -10.81 -7.52
N LEU A 316 -21.66 -9.86 -7.89
CA LEU A 316 -20.64 -9.33 -6.98
C LEU A 316 -21.28 -8.63 -5.78
N PRO A 317 -20.59 -8.51 -4.64
CA PRO A 317 -21.04 -7.70 -3.53
C PRO A 317 -21.56 -6.35 -4.00
N GLN A 318 -22.80 -6.03 -3.63
CA GLN A 318 -23.47 -4.82 -4.08
C GLN A 318 -22.97 -3.59 -3.31
N GLY A 319 -23.20 -2.43 -3.89
CA GLY A 319 -22.89 -1.12 -3.33
C GLY A 319 -21.96 -0.31 -4.25
N GLU A 320 -22.27 0.94 -4.41
CA GLU A 320 -21.42 1.87 -5.13
C GLU A 320 -20.23 2.27 -4.25
N VAL A 321 -19.01 2.04 -4.76
CA VAL A 321 -17.79 2.60 -4.19
C VAL A 321 -17.57 3.96 -4.83
N GLU A 322 -17.61 5.00 -4.02
CA GLU A 322 -17.41 6.36 -4.49
C GLU A 322 -16.02 6.52 -5.12
N LYS A 323 -15.98 6.92 -6.39
CA LYS A 323 -14.73 7.14 -7.10
C LYS A 323 -14.12 8.44 -6.66
N ALA A 324 -12.90 8.38 -6.11
CA ALA A 324 -12.16 9.59 -5.76
C ALA A 324 -12.04 10.53 -6.99
N PRO A 325 -12.43 11.79 -6.88
CA PRO A 325 -12.32 12.77 -7.95
C PRO A 325 -10.85 13.04 -8.30
N LEU A 326 -10.60 13.55 -9.51
CA LEU A 326 -9.24 13.92 -9.93
C LEU A 326 -8.71 15.11 -9.11
N LEU A 327 -9.54 16.10 -8.89
CA LEU A 327 -9.27 17.28 -8.09
C LEU A 327 -10.03 17.16 -6.76
N ALA A 328 -9.39 17.42 -5.63
CA ALA A 328 -10.06 17.42 -4.35
C ALA A 328 -11.21 18.45 -4.35
N PRO A 329 -12.43 18.11 -3.90
CA PRO A 329 -13.58 19.01 -3.93
C PRO A 329 -13.36 20.30 -3.13
N ASP A 330 -12.53 20.23 -2.10
CA ASP A 330 -12.16 21.31 -1.18
C ASP A 330 -10.81 21.96 -1.51
N ALA A 331 -10.28 21.73 -2.73
CA ALA A 331 -8.96 22.14 -3.18
C ALA A 331 -8.56 23.59 -2.79
N TRP A 332 -9.50 24.53 -2.94
CA TRP A 332 -9.24 25.96 -2.71
C TRP A 332 -9.71 26.47 -1.33
N ARG A 333 -10.36 25.61 -0.53
CA ARG A 333 -10.95 25.99 0.76
C ARG A 333 -10.22 25.38 1.95
N ASN A 334 -9.60 24.23 1.77
CA ASN A 334 -8.94 23.50 2.85
C ASN A 334 -7.52 24.01 3.05
N PRO A 335 -7.22 24.67 4.18
CA PRO A 335 -5.88 25.21 4.46
C PRO A 335 -4.81 24.12 4.63
N ALA A 336 -5.19 22.87 4.87
CA ALA A 336 -4.25 21.77 5.06
C ALA A 336 -3.32 21.57 3.84
N TYR A 337 -3.81 21.81 2.63
CA TYR A 337 -3.00 21.70 1.41
C TYR A 337 -1.94 22.79 1.33
N LEU A 338 -2.31 24.01 1.69
CA LEU A 338 -1.39 25.16 1.77
C LEU A 338 -0.36 24.93 2.88
N HIS A 339 -0.79 24.54 4.08
CA HIS A 339 0.11 24.26 5.21
C HIS A 339 1.12 23.17 4.86
N PHE A 340 0.69 22.09 4.18
CA PHE A 340 1.59 21.04 3.72
C PHE A 340 2.67 21.58 2.77
N ALA A 341 2.28 22.36 1.76
CA ALA A 341 3.21 22.93 0.79
C ALA A 341 4.20 23.90 1.48
N LEU A 342 3.72 24.78 2.37
CA LEU A 342 4.55 25.71 3.11
C LEU A 342 5.52 25.03 4.09
N LYS A 343 5.07 24.01 4.83
CA LYS A 343 5.94 23.22 5.74
C LYS A 343 7.09 22.57 4.99
N THR A 344 6.75 21.88 3.90
CA THR A 344 7.74 21.16 3.10
C THR A 344 8.70 22.11 2.42
N LEU A 345 8.21 23.23 1.90
CA LEU A 345 9.03 24.31 1.35
C LEU A 345 9.98 24.88 2.40
N LEU A 346 9.47 25.22 3.59
CA LEU A 346 10.28 25.76 4.69
C LEU A 346 11.39 24.79 5.11
N ALA A 347 11.06 23.51 5.32
CA ALA A 347 12.04 22.49 5.66
C ALA A 347 13.14 22.39 4.59
N THR A 348 12.76 22.43 3.32
CA THR A 348 13.70 22.36 2.19
C THR A 348 14.57 23.62 2.13
N LEU A 349 14.02 24.81 2.36
CA LEU A 349 14.77 26.07 2.37
C LEU A 349 15.75 26.14 3.55
N ILE A 350 15.37 25.69 4.74
CA ILE A 350 16.28 25.59 5.89
C ILE A 350 17.49 24.72 5.52
N CYS A 351 17.23 23.57 4.90
CA CYS A 351 18.31 22.68 4.46
C CYS A 351 19.15 23.27 3.34
N TYR A 352 18.54 24.01 2.41
CA TYR A 352 19.25 24.71 1.33
C TYR A 352 20.22 25.77 1.90
N VAL A 353 19.72 26.62 2.79
CA VAL A 353 20.54 27.64 3.44
C VAL A 353 21.67 27.01 4.25
N PHE A 354 21.36 25.95 5.00
CA PHE A 354 22.36 25.27 5.83
C PHE A 354 23.54 24.71 5.01
N TYR A 355 23.26 23.88 3.97
CA TYR A 355 24.35 23.26 3.23
C TYR A 355 25.13 24.28 2.37
N THR A 356 24.44 25.34 1.90
CA THR A 356 25.07 26.41 1.14
C THR A 356 25.94 27.29 2.03
N ALA A 357 25.46 27.67 3.23
CA ALA A 357 26.22 28.48 4.19
C ALA A 357 27.41 27.71 4.79
N ALA A 358 27.27 26.39 4.93
CA ALA A 358 28.37 25.53 5.39
C ALA A 358 29.39 25.17 4.30
N ASP A 359 29.16 25.61 3.05
CA ASP A 359 29.92 25.22 1.85
C ASP A 359 30.17 23.70 1.74
N TRP A 360 29.17 22.93 2.13
CA TRP A 360 29.26 21.46 2.17
C TRP A 360 28.51 20.82 1.00
N GLN A 361 29.12 20.84 -0.18
CA GLN A 361 28.49 20.42 -1.44
C GLN A 361 28.05 18.94 -1.43
N GLY A 362 28.72 18.07 -0.67
CA GLY A 362 28.33 16.65 -0.53
C GLY A 362 26.97 16.42 0.13
N LEU A 363 26.43 17.43 0.85
CA LEU A 363 25.15 17.33 1.60
C LEU A 363 23.89 17.66 0.78
N HIS A 364 23.98 17.85 -0.55
CA HIS A 364 22.81 18.23 -1.36
C HIS A 364 21.59 17.29 -1.23
N THR A 365 21.81 16.03 -0.82
CA THR A 365 20.75 15.05 -0.54
C THR A 365 19.87 15.43 0.67
N ILE A 366 20.27 16.39 1.47
CA ILE A 366 19.51 16.90 2.62
C ILE A 366 18.14 17.47 2.18
N MET A 367 18.10 18.25 1.09
CA MET A 367 16.87 18.82 0.53
C MET A 367 15.92 17.75 0.00
N LEU A 368 16.48 16.76 -0.75
CA LEU A 368 15.71 15.64 -1.28
C LEU A 368 15.03 14.86 -0.15
N SER A 369 15.73 14.71 0.98
CA SER A 369 15.20 14.00 2.15
C SER A 369 13.96 14.68 2.73
N CYS A 370 13.91 16.01 2.78
CA CYS A 370 12.74 16.72 3.26
C CYS A 370 11.49 16.42 2.43
N VAL A 371 11.62 16.45 1.11
CA VAL A 371 10.48 16.22 0.20
C VAL A 371 10.04 14.75 0.20
N ILE A 372 11.01 13.85 0.22
CA ILE A 372 10.70 12.41 0.15
C ILE A 372 9.97 11.92 1.40
N VAL A 373 10.30 12.41 2.61
CA VAL A 373 9.59 12.00 3.84
C VAL A 373 8.27 12.73 4.05
N ALA A 374 8.11 13.92 3.48
CA ALA A 374 6.87 14.68 3.58
C ALA A 374 5.70 13.90 3.00
N GLN A 375 4.72 13.57 3.84
CA GLN A 375 3.50 12.89 3.46
C GLN A 375 2.27 13.65 3.99
N PRO A 376 1.11 13.44 3.36
CA PRO A 376 -0.15 13.87 3.94
C PRO A 376 -0.38 13.13 5.26
N GLY A 377 -0.42 13.85 6.36
CA GLY A 377 -0.61 13.31 7.68
C GLY A 377 0.70 13.04 8.44
N LEU A 378 0.64 13.27 9.74
CA LEU A 378 1.79 13.14 10.64
C LEU A 378 2.25 11.68 10.76
N GLY A 379 1.31 10.75 10.85
CA GLY A 379 1.60 9.32 10.99
C GLY A 379 2.31 8.75 9.76
N ALA A 380 1.81 9.08 8.56
CA ALA A 380 2.45 8.66 7.30
C ALA A 380 3.87 9.25 7.17
N THR A 381 4.07 10.51 7.57
CA THR A 381 5.39 11.16 7.59
C THR A 381 6.34 10.45 8.55
N MET A 382 5.92 10.14 9.77
CA MET A 382 6.74 9.45 10.77
C MET A 382 7.09 8.02 10.34
N GLN A 383 6.13 7.26 9.81
CA GLN A 383 6.38 5.93 9.27
C GLN A 383 7.43 5.97 8.17
N LYS A 384 7.27 6.88 7.21
CA LYS A 384 8.21 7.02 6.08
C LYS A 384 9.60 7.49 6.54
N THR A 385 9.66 8.33 7.57
CA THR A 385 10.89 8.75 8.26
C THR A 385 11.69 7.54 8.77
N TRP A 386 11.07 6.67 9.55
CA TRP A 386 11.74 5.49 10.09
C TRP A 386 12.19 4.51 9.01
N LEU A 387 11.35 4.28 8.01
CA LEU A 387 11.70 3.41 6.87
C LEU A 387 12.86 3.99 6.05
N ARG A 388 12.93 5.33 5.91
CA ARG A 388 14.02 6.01 5.23
C ARG A 388 15.33 5.88 5.99
N ILE A 389 15.33 6.11 7.31
CA ILE A 389 16.52 5.97 8.15
C ILE A 389 17.01 4.52 8.10
N GLY A 390 16.14 3.55 8.38
CA GLY A 390 16.50 2.13 8.41
C GLY A 390 17.01 1.62 7.07
N GLY A 391 16.32 1.97 5.97
CA GLY A 391 16.74 1.61 4.61
C GLY A 391 18.08 2.24 4.21
N ALA A 392 18.30 3.52 4.54
CA ALA A 392 19.54 4.22 4.23
C ALA A 392 20.74 3.66 5.02
N LEU A 393 20.57 3.39 6.31
CA LEU A 393 21.63 2.80 7.14
C LEU A 393 22.00 1.39 6.66
N LEU A 394 21.00 0.55 6.35
CA LEU A 394 21.27 -0.80 5.83
C LEU A 394 21.99 -0.74 4.47
N ALA A 395 21.52 0.11 3.55
CA ALA A 395 22.16 0.28 2.24
C ALA A 395 23.59 0.79 2.34
N SER A 396 23.83 1.76 3.22
CA SER A 396 25.17 2.32 3.44
C SER A 396 26.13 1.31 4.08
N LEU A 397 25.63 0.49 5.00
CA LEU A 397 26.40 -0.61 5.58
C LEU A 397 26.78 -1.64 4.51
N LEU A 398 25.83 -2.06 3.67
CA LEU A 398 26.09 -2.99 2.57
C LEU A 398 27.07 -2.41 1.55
N ALA A 399 26.89 -1.14 1.16
CA ALA A 399 27.82 -0.45 0.27
C ALA A 399 29.23 -0.37 0.87
N LEU A 400 29.35 -0.01 2.16
CA LEU A 400 30.63 0.06 2.87
C LEU A 400 31.34 -1.31 2.87
N LEU A 401 30.62 -2.38 3.21
CA LEU A 401 31.20 -3.74 3.22
C LEU A 401 31.66 -4.15 1.82
N LEU A 402 30.92 -3.85 0.78
CA LEU A 402 31.32 -4.15 -0.60
C LEU A 402 32.52 -3.33 -1.04
N ILE A 403 32.56 -2.03 -0.74
CA ILE A 403 33.67 -1.14 -1.10
C ILE A 403 34.98 -1.57 -0.41
N VAL A 404 34.91 -1.91 0.87
CA VAL A 404 36.11 -2.23 1.66
C VAL A 404 36.64 -3.65 1.38
N PHE A 405 35.75 -4.64 1.31
CA PHE A 405 36.16 -6.05 1.31
C PHE A 405 36.07 -6.72 -0.06
N VAL A 406 35.22 -6.28 -0.98
CA VAL A 406 34.99 -6.97 -2.25
C VAL A 406 35.52 -6.18 -3.46
N GLN A 407 35.28 -4.88 -3.50
CA GLN A 407 35.68 -4.01 -4.61
C GLN A 407 37.16 -4.07 -4.95
N PRO A 408 38.13 -4.16 -3.97
CA PRO A 408 39.55 -4.24 -4.29
C PRO A 408 39.94 -5.47 -5.10
N TRP A 409 39.08 -6.50 -5.16
CA TRP A 409 39.34 -7.76 -5.86
C TRP A 409 38.61 -7.86 -7.21
N THR A 410 37.92 -6.81 -7.64
CA THR A 410 37.03 -6.87 -8.82
C THR A 410 37.15 -5.62 -9.66
N ASP A 411 37.67 -5.77 -10.90
CA ASP A 411 37.84 -4.67 -11.87
C ASP A 411 36.98 -4.82 -13.12
N SER A 412 36.04 -5.76 -13.14
CA SER A 412 35.21 -6.07 -14.31
C SER A 412 33.77 -5.68 -14.15
N LEU A 413 33.08 -5.46 -15.29
CA LEU A 413 31.62 -5.26 -15.30
C LEU A 413 30.88 -6.45 -14.67
N THR A 414 31.36 -7.66 -14.87
CA THR A 414 30.81 -8.88 -14.25
C THR A 414 30.93 -8.83 -12.74
N GLY A 415 32.09 -8.37 -12.22
CA GLY A 415 32.30 -8.15 -10.78
C GLY A 415 31.36 -7.08 -10.23
N LEU A 416 31.19 -5.96 -10.94
CA LEU A 416 30.24 -4.90 -10.57
C LEU A 416 28.80 -5.43 -10.47
N LEU A 417 28.37 -6.23 -11.46
CA LEU A 417 27.04 -6.85 -11.45
C LEU A 417 26.92 -7.87 -10.30
N ALA A 418 27.95 -8.70 -10.08
CA ALA A 418 27.95 -9.69 -8.99
C ALA A 418 27.83 -9.03 -7.59
N MET A 419 28.44 -7.86 -7.40
CA MET A 419 28.32 -7.08 -6.16
C MET A 419 26.97 -6.36 -6.04
N SER A 420 26.48 -5.76 -7.13
CA SER A 420 25.31 -4.87 -7.08
C SER A 420 24.00 -5.63 -7.08
N LEU A 421 23.86 -6.69 -7.90
CA LEU A 421 22.58 -7.39 -8.08
C LEU A 421 22.03 -8.07 -6.82
N PRO A 422 22.84 -8.69 -5.93
CA PRO A 422 22.31 -9.26 -4.69
C PRO A 422 21.67 -8.19 -3.78
N VAL A 423 22.28 -7.01 -3.69
CA VAL A 423 21.75 -5.90 -2.89
C VAL A 423 20.47 -5.33 -3.52
N LEU A 424 20.48 -5.16 -4.84
CA LEU A 424 19.29 -4.69 -5.57
C LEU A 424 18.16 -5.71 -5.55
N ALA A 425 18.48 -7.03 -5.56
CA ALA A 425 17.49 -8.09 -5.39
C ALA A 425 16.88 -8.09 -3.99
N LEU A 426 17.70 -7.90 -2.94
CA LEU A 426 17.19 -7.72 -1.58
C LEU A 426 16.28 -6.48 -1.49
N ALA A 427 16.71 -5.37 -2.06
CA ALA A 427 15.92 -4.14 -2.12
C ALA A 427 14.58 -4.38 -2.86
N ALA A 428 14.60 -5.07 -4.00
CA ALA A 428 13.42 -5.43 -4.77
C ALA A 428 12.47 -6.38 -4.01
N TRP A 429 13.02 -7.35 -3.28
CA TRP A 429 12.25 -8.26 -2.44
C TRP A 429 11.49 -7.54 -1.33
N ILE A 430 12.16 -6.60 -0.66
CA ILE A 430 11.54 -5.77 0.37
C ILE A 430 10.52 -4.81 -0.25
N ALA A 431 10.82 -4.20 -1.40
CA ALA A 431 9.91 -3.29 -2.11
C ALA A 431 8.64 -3.99 -2.62
N ALA A 432 8.73 -5.29 -2.93
CA ALA A 432 7.58 -6.13 -3.29
C ALA A 432 6.72 -6.57 -2.09
N GLY A 433 7.11 -6.21 -0.87
CA GLY A 433 6.38 -6.51 0.37
C GLY A 433 5.14 -5.64 0.58
N SER A 434 4.60 -5.70 1.81
CA SER A 434 3.46 -4.87 2.21
C SER A 434 3.82 -3.37 2.21
N GLU A 435 2.81 -2.50 2.17
CA GLU A 435 2.99 -1.04 2.29
C GLU A 435 3.75 -0.62 3.56
N ARG A 436 3.77 -1.48 4.58
CA ARG A 436 4.47 -1.25 5.84
C ARG A 436 5.99 -1.23 5.69
N ILE A 437 6.54 -2.01 4.75
CA ILE A 437 8.00 -2.15 4.55
C ILE A 437 8.47 -1.80 3.14
N ALA A 438 7.56 -1.77 2.14
CA ALA A 438 7.90 -1.59 0.74
C ALA A 438 8.80 -0.38 0.48
N TYR A 439 8.54 0.74 1.16
CA TYR A 439 9.35 1.94 1.03
C TYR A 439 10.80 1.76 1.51
N ALA A 440 11.04 0.92 2.53
CA ALA A 440 12.42 0.62 2.96
C ALA A 440 13.22 -0.07 1.84
N GLY A 441 12.57 -0.96 1.07
CA GLY A 441 13.19 -1.59 -0.11
C GLY A 441 13.58 -0.56 -1.17
N ILE A 442 12.67 0.34 -1.53
CA ILE A 442 12.96 1.45 -2.46
C ILE A 442 14.14 2.28 -1.94
N GLN A 443 14.16 2.57 -0.63
CA GLN A 443 15.21 3.36 -0.01
C GLN A 443 16.57 2.65 0.00
N ILE A 444 16.60 1.33 0.20
CA ILE A 444 17.82 0.52 0.09
C ILE A 444 18.37 0.64 -1.33
N GLY A 445 17.54 0.38 -2.34
CA GLY A 445 17.96 0.50 -3.75
C GLY A 445 18.45 1.91 -4.10
N PHE A 446 17.74 2.94 -3.65
CA PHE A 446 18.07 4.35 -3.86
C PHE A 446 19.43 4.73 -3.24
N THR A 447 19.61 4.46 -1.94
CA THR A 447 20.82 4.84 -1.24
C THR A 447 22.02 4.04 -1.72
N PHE A 448 21.83 2.74 -1.97
CA PHE A 448 22.89 1.89 -2.52
C PHE A 448 23.33 2.35 -3.92
N ALA A 449 22.40 2.64 -4.83
CA ALA A 449 22.72 3.13 -6.16
C ALA A 449 23.52 4.45 -6.11
N LEU A 450 23.09 5.38 -5.28
CA LEU A 450 23.81 6.64 -5.09
C LEU A 450 25.18 6.47 -4.41
N ALA A 451 25.32 5.51 -3.50
CA ALA A 451 26.57 5.29 -2.78
C ALA A 451 27.60 4.51 -3.59
N PHE A 452 27.16 3.57 -4.42
CA PHE A 452 28.03 2.59 -5.07
C PHE A 452 28.11 2.73 -6.61
N LEU A 453 27.07 3.28 -7.26
CA LEU A 453 26.93 3.33 -8.72
C LEU A 453 26.88 4.77 -9.27
N SER A 454 27.38 5.76 -8.54
CA SER A 454 27.37 7.17 -8.98
C SER A 454 28.42 7.50 -10.03
N TRP A 455 29.49 6.73 -10.11
CA TRP A 455 30.64 6.95 -10.99
C TRP A 455 30.86 5.75 -11.90
N PHE A 456 31.55 5.97 -13.03
CA PHE A 456 31.97 4.91 -13.95
C PHE A 456 33.25 4.19 -13.47
N ALA A 457 33.84 4.63 -12.36
CA ALA A 457 35.02 4.06 -11.74
C ALA A 457 34.72 3.59 -10.30
N PRO A 458 35.51 2.69 -9.76
CA PRO A 458 35.40 2.27 -8.37
C PRO A 458 35.47 3.46 -7.40
N LEU A 459 34.60 3.47 -6.40
CA LEU A 459 34.58 4.53 -5.39
C LEU A 459 35.80 4.37 -4.48
N THR A 460 36.66 5.38 -4.47
CA THR A 460 37.87 5.40 -3.63
C THR A 460 37.74 6.28 -2.39
N ASN A 461 36.70 7.14 -2.35
CA ASN A 461 36.52 8.10 -1.28
C ASN A 461 35.22 7.84 -0.48
N LEU A 462 35.39 7.39 0.76
CA LEU A 462 34.27 7.13 1.69
C LEU A 462 33.58 8.42 2.20
N THR A 463 34.14 9.60 1.92
CA THR A 463 33.51 10.88 2.29
C THR A 463 32.17 11.06 1.64
N GLU A 464 31.99 10.63 0.38
CA GLU A 464 30.70 10.70 -0.30
C GLU A 464 29.64 9.84 0.38
N LEU A 465 30.01 8.63 0.82
CA LEU A 465 29.10 7.75 1.56
C LEU A 465 28.70 8.38 2.91
N ARG A 466 29.66 8.93 3.64
CA ARG A 466 29.42 9.65 4.90
C ARG A 466 28.46 10.83 4.68
N ASP A 467 28.74 11.68 3.71
CA ASP A 467 27.98 12.90 3.44
C ASP A 467 26.54 12.57 3.02
N ARG A 468 26.33 11.48 2.30
CA ARG A 468 24.97 10.99 1.96
C ARG A 468 24.20 10.56 3.20
N VAL A 469 24.82 9.78 4.09
CA VAL A 469 24.18 9.35 5.33
C VAL A 469 23.82 10.56 6.19
N LEU A 470 24.77 11.47 6.39
CA LEU A 470 24.55 12.70 7.17
C LEU A 470 23.47 13.58 6.52
N GLY A 471 23.48 13.75 5.21
CA GLY A 471 22.46 14.50 4.48
C GLY A 471 21.05 13.90 4.65
N ILE A 472 20.93 12.58 4.60
CA ILE A 472 19.64 11.90 4.84
C ILE A 472 19.19 12.12 6.29
N LEU A 473 20.05 11.90 7.27
CA LEU A 473 19.70 12.02 8.69
C LEU A 473 19.32 13.46 9.06
N LEU A 474 20.10 14.45 8.62
CA LEU A 474 19.81 15.86 8.87
C LEU A 474 18.55 16.32 8.16
N GLY A 475 18.33 15.95 6.89
CA GLY A 475 17.13 16.31 6.16
C GLY A 475 15.86 15.71 6.76
N VAL A 476 15.94 14.45 7.19
CA VAL A 476 14.86 13.78 7.93
C VAL A 476 14.59 14.47 9.26
N LEU A 477 15.65 14.84 10.01
CA LEU A 477 15.52 15.53 11.29
C LEU A 477 14.81 16.89 11.12
N VAL A 478 15.28 17.73 10.19
CA VAL A 478 14.69 19.04 9.93
C VAL A 478 13.23 18.89 9.48
N SER A 479 12.96 18.00 8.53
CA SER A 479 11.60 17.74 8.06
C SER A 479 10.68 17.27 9.19
N SER A 480 11.16 16.33 10.03
CA SER A 480 10.37 15.80 11.15
C SER A 480 10.04 16.89 12.18
N ILE A 481 11.01 17.75 12.53
CA ILE A 481 10.79 18.87 13.44
C ILE A 481 9.74 19.83 12.86
N VAL A 482 9.91 20.25 11.61
CA VAL A 482 8.97 21.19 10.96
C VAL A 482 7.56 20.59 10.89
N HIS A 483 7.41 19.31 10.50
CA HIS A 483 6.09 18.67 10.38
C HIS A 483 5.44 18.38 11.74
N LEU A 484 6.23 18.18 12.79
CA LEU A 484 5.73 17.91 14.15
C LEU A 484 5.25 19.18 14.86
N TYR A 485 5.99 20.29 14.71
CA TYR A 485 5.73 21.52 15.47
C TYR A 485 4.97 22.58 14.70
N LEU A 486 5.10 22.62 13.37
CA LEU A 486 4.43 23.64 12.55
C LEU A 486 3.16 23.04 11.92
N TRP A 487 1.98 23.45 12.40
CA TRP A 487 0.67 22.96 11.94
C TRP A 487 0.62 21.43 11.82
N PRO A 488 0.76 20.67 12.90
CA PRO A 488 0.74 19.21 12.84
C PRO A 488 -0.59 18.71 12.30
N ASP A 489 -0.53 17.90 11.22
CA ASP A 489 -1.69 17.34 10.52
C ASP A 489 -1.94 15.91 11.05
N SER A 490 -2.63 15.83 12.21
CA SER A 490 -2.99 14.53 12.81
C SER A 490 -4.19 13.91 12.10
N GLU A 491 -4.11 12.61 11.83
CA GLU A 491 -5.20 11.82 11.26
C GLU A 491 -6.14 11.22 12.34
N ALA A 492 -5.85 11.44 13.62
CA ALA A 492 -6.64 10.90 14.74
C ALA A 492 -8.13 11.29 14.70
N PRO A 493 -8.54 12.57 14.43
CA PRO A 493 -9.95 12.91 14.31
C PRO A 493 -10.66 12.17 13.17
N GLN A 494 -9.96 12.01 12.03
CA GLN A 494 -10.50 11.29 10.88
C GLN A 494 -10.70 9.81 11.19
N LEU A 495 -9.81 9.19 11.97
CA LEU A 495 -9.94 7.80 12.39
C LEU A 495 -11.22 7.57 13.19
N LYS A 496 -11.52 8.44 14.16
CA LYS A 496 -12.74 8.34 14.97
C LYS A 496 -13.99 8.38 14.10
N THR A 497 -14.09 9.36 13.22
CA THR A 497 -15.21 9.49 12.27
C THR A 497 -15.31 8.29 11.33
N ARG A 498 -14.18 7.75 10.85
CA ARG A 498 -14.16 6.59 9.96
C ARG A 498 -14.56 5.30 10.66
N LEU A 499 -14.12 5.08 11.89
CA LEU A 499 -14.56 3.92 12.67
C LEU A 499 -16.07 3.99 12.98
N ALA A 500 -16.60 5.16 13.33
CA ALA A 500 -18.03 5.34 13.49
C ALA A 500 -18.80 5.06 12.19
N ALA A 501 -18.31 5.56 11.05
CA ALA A 501 -18.88 5.27 9.74
C ALA A 501 -18.81 3.79 9.36
N LEU A 502 -17.73 3.09 9.72
CA LEU A 502 -17.59 1.64 9.55
C LEU A 502 -18.70 0.88 10.27
N TYR A 503 -18.94 1.23 11.54
CA TYR A 503 -20.01 0.60 12.33
C TYR A 503 -21.41 0.91 11.81
N ARG A 504 -21.66 2.13 11.28
CA ARG A 504 -22.92 2.46 10.59
C ARG A 504 -23.11 1.61 9.33
N ARG A 505 -22.07 1.45 8.51
CA ARG A 505 -22.11 0.58 7.31
C ARG A 505 -22.32 -0.89 7.68
N LEU A 506 -21.70 -1.35 8.75
CA LEU A 506 -21.92 -2.70 9.27
C LEU A 506 -23.39 -2.86 9.71
N ALA A 507 -23.95 -1.89 10.42
CA ALA A 507 -25.35 -1.87 10.80
C ALA A 507 -26.28 -1.89 9.57
N ASP A 508 -25.97 -1.13 8.52
CA ASP A 508 -26.75 -1.13 7.28
C ASP A 508 -26.69 -2.49 6.56
N CYS A 509 -25.52 -3.14 6.59
CA CYS A 509 -25.38 -4.52 6.09
C CYS A 509 -26.21 -5.52 6.91
N LEU A 510 -26.31 -5.37 8.23
CA LEU A 510 -27.12 -6.24 9.08
C LEU A 510 -28.63 -6.03 8.86
N ALA A 511 -29.06 -4.79 8.71
CA ALA A 511 -30.46 -4.44 8.48
C ALA A 511 -30.95 -4.76 7.05
N ALA A 512 -30.05 -4.91 6.10
CA ALA A 512 -30.39 -5.16 4.70
C ALA A 512 -30.96 -6.57 4.47
N PRO A 513 -31.91 -6.74 3.54
CA PRO A 513 -32.41 -8.06 3.15
C PRO A 513 -31.30 -8.90 2.52
N LYS A 514 -31.41 -10.23 2.65
CA LYS A 514 -30.36 -11.20 2.23
C LYS A 514 -29.88 -11.01 0.79
N GLU A 515 -30.76 -10.56 -0.10
CA GLU A 515 -30.49 -10.41 -1.54
C GLU A 515 -29.81 -9.09 -1.91
N ALA A 516 -29.84 -8.08 -1.01
CA ALA A 516 -29.41 -6.71 -1.31
C ALA A 516 -28.39 -6.15 -0.28
N VAL A 517 -27.53 -7.00 0.26
CA VAL A 517 -26.52 -6.58 1.27
C VAL A 517 -25.46 -5.68 0.62
N PRO A 518 -25.27 -4.43 1.08
CA PRO A 518 -24.28 -3.51 0.53
C PRO A 518 -22.86 -3.82 1.07
N LEU A 519 -22.33 -4.99 0.72
CA LEU A 519 -21.08 -5.50 1.28
C LEU A 519 -19.83 -4.80 0.71
N ALA A 520 -19.85 -4.33 -0.56
CA ALA A 520 -18.68 -3.71 -1.18
C ALA A 520 -18.20 -2.44 -0.44
N PRO A 521 -19.05 -1.47 -0.06
CA PRO A 521 -18.64 -0.32 0.72
C PRO A 521 -18.08 -0.69 2.11
N LEU A 522 -18.60 -1.78 2.72
CA LEU A 522 -18.11 -2.28 4.00
C LEU A 522 -16.69 -2.82 3.87
N LEU A 523 -16.42 -3.65 2.84
CA LEU A 523 -15.09 -4.21 2.59
C LEU A 523 -14.04 -3.11 2.35
N VAL A 524 -14.38 -2.08 1.57
CA VAL A 524 -13.49 -0.92 1.38
C VAL A 524 -13.26 -0.18 2.70
N ALA A 525 -14.33 0.05 3.48
CA ALA A 525 -14.21 0.76 4.76
C ALA A 525 -13.32 0.03 5.78
N PHE A 526 -13.28 -1.31 5.76
CA PHE A 526 -12.37 -2.09 6.60
C PHE A 526 -10.91 -1.85 6.23
N THR A 527 -10.55 -2.00 4.96
CA THR A 527 -9.17 -1.79 4.51
C THR A 527 -8.69 -0.36 4.74
N ASP A 528 -9.55 0.63 4.49
CA ASP A 528 -9.24 2.04 4.73
C ASP A 528 -9.05 2.33 6.23
N SER A 529 -9.90 1.74 7.09
CA SER A 529 -9.80 1.91 8.55
C SER A 529 -8.54 1.26 9.11
N GLU A 530 -8.18 0.07 8.63
CA GLU A 530 -6.94 -0.61 9.03
C GLU A 530 -5.71 0.21 8.64
N ALA A 531 -5.64 0.69 7.41
CA ALA A 531 -4.56 1.55 6.94
C ALA A 531 -4.45 2.84 7.77
N LEU A 532 -5.59 3.46 8.10
CA LEU A 532 -5.64 4.68 8.91
C LEU A 532 -5.20 4.42 10.36
N ILE A 533 -5.61 3.30 10.99
CA ILE A 533 -5.14 2.90 12.32
C ILE A 533 -3.62 2.77 12.34
N HIS A 534 -3.03 2.16 11.30
CA HIS A 534 -1.58 2.05 11.21
C HIS A 534 -0.88 3.41 11.16
N ARG A 535 -1.41 4.36 10.38
CA ARG A 535 -0.86 5.72 10.30
C ARG A 535 -1.01 6.48 11.62
N VAL A 536 -2.19 6.50 12.21
CA VAL A 536 -2.42 7.16 13.52
C VAL A 536 -1.52 6.58 14.61
N ARG A 537 -1.31 5.27 14.64
CA ARG A 537 -0.38 4.66 15.61
C ARG A 537 1.09 4.99 15.36
N ALA A 538 1.46 5.38 14.16
CA ALA A 538 2.80 5.87 13.86
C ALA A 538 2.99 7.34 14.27
N GLU A 539 1.92 8.07 14.61
CA GLU A 539 2.02 9.40 15.19
C GLU A 539 2.68 9.36 16.58
N PRO A 540 3.35 10.42 17.02
CA PRO A 540 3.97 10.51 18.34
C PRO A 540 2.91 10.73 19.44
N LEU A 541 1.96 9.79 19.56
CA LEU A 541 0.86 9.84 20.49
C LEU A 541 1.34 9.95 21.94
N GLY A 542 0.73 10.85 22.72
CA GLY A 542 1.07 11.07 24.11
C GLY A 542 2.27 11.99 24.36
N THR A 543 2.81 12.64 23.31
CA THR A 543 3.76 13.75 23.46
C THR A 543 3.02 15.08 23.60
N TYR A 544 3.66 16.08 24.23
CA TYR A 544 3.08 17.43 24.36
C TYR A 544 2.90 18.14 23.00
N ALA A 545 3.66 17.72 22.00
CA ALA A 545 3.57 18.28 20.65
C ALA A 545 2.41 17.68 19.83
N HIS A 546 1.79 16.59 20.28
CA HIS A 546 0.70 15.96 19.54
C HIS A 546 -0.63 16.69 19.82
N PRO A 547 -1.37 17.11 18.79
CA PRO A 547 -2.62 17.88 18.96
C PRO A 547 -3.78 17.04 19.57
N TRP A 548 -3.66 15.69 19.56
CA TRP A 548 -4.66 14.75 20.07
C TRP A 548 -4.04 13.73 21.00
N PRO A 549 -3.53 14.15 22.19
CA PRO A 549 -2.84 13.25 23.12
C PRO A 549 -3.74 12.12 23.67
N GLN A 550 -5.04 12.35 23.78
CA GLN A 550 -6.03 11.35 24.22
C GLN A 550 -6.12 10.15 23.25
N ALA A 551 -5.75 10.31 21.98
CA ALA A 551 -5.77 9.22 21.00
C ALA A 551 -4.88 8.02 21.40
N LYS A 552 -3.92 8.22 22.31
CA LYS A 552 -3.11 7.13 22.88
C LYS A 552 -3.95 6.09 23.62
N GLY A 553 -5.03 6.53 24.28
CA GLY A 553 -5.93 5.68 25.06
C GLY A 553 -7.03 5.00 24.24
N TRP A 554 -7.21 5.36 22.99
CA TRP A 554 -8.31 4.82 22.19
C TRP A 554 -8.11 3.34 21.83
N PRO A 555 -9.16 2.50 21.96
CA PRO A 555 -9.09 1.05 21.70
C PRO A 555 -9.19 0.73 20.19
N MET A 556 -8.43 1.43 19.34
CA MET A 556 -8.54 1.42 17.88
C MET A 556 -8.53 0.02 17.26
N ARG A 557 -7.55 -0.82 17.68
CA ARG A 557 -7.41 -2.20 17.15
C ARG A 557 -8.52 -3.11 17.64
N ALA A 558 -8.85 -3.01 18.93
CA ALA A 558 -9.93 -3.82 19.50
C ALA A 558 -11.26 -3.48 18.84
N THR A 559 -11.52 -2.20 18.55
CA THR A 559 -12.71 -1.75 17.83
C THR A 559 -12.77 -2.33 16.41
N LEU A 560 -11.66 -2.32 15.66
CA LEU A 560 -11.63 -2.91 14.33
C LEU A 560 -11.81 -4.44 14.38
N ALA A 561 -11.07 -5.13 15.26
CA ALA A 561 -11.17 -6.58 15.41
C ALA A 561 -12.58 -7.03 15.82
N GLN A 562 -13.25 -6.26 16.67
CA GLN A 562 -14.62 -6.54 17.08
C GLN A 562 -15.61 -6.33 15.92
N ALA A 563 -15.41 -5.32 15.09
CA ALA A 563 -16.20 -5.13 13.88
C ALA A 563 -16.03 -6.28 12.88
N GLU A 564 -14.81 -6.80 12.72
CA GLU A 564 -14.53 -7.99 11.88
C GLU A 564 -15.28 -9.23 12.38
N GLU A 565 -15.20 -9.49 13.67
CA GLU A 565 -15.85 -10.66 14.28
C GLU A 565 -17.37 -10.56 14.17
N ILE A 566 -17.95 -9.37 14.43
CA ILE A 566 -19.40 -9.14 14.26
C ILE A 566 -19.79 -9.32 12.78
N ALA A 567 -19.02 -8.82 11.82
CA ALA A 567 -19.28 -8.98 10.40
C ALA A 567 -19.31 -10.47 9.99
N ARG A 568 -18.30 -11.23 10.45
CA ARG A 568 -18.19 -12.68 10.21
C ARG A 568 -19.35 -13.46 10.81
N LEU A 569 -19.65 -13.24 12.09
CA LEU A 569 -20.70 -13.96 12.81
C LEU A 569 -22.10 -13.60 12.28
N SER A 570 -22.33 -12.35 11.89
CA SER A 570 -23.61 -11.90 11.33
C SER A 570 -23.94 -12.58 10.00
N GLU A 571 -22.93 -12.86 9.17
CA GLU A 571 -23.11 -13.62 7.93
C GLU A 571 -23.52 -15.08 8.23
N GLY A 572 -22.82 -15.74 9.18
CA GLY A 572 -23.18 -17.08 9.65
C GLY A 572 -24.58 -17.14 10.25
N TYR A 573 -24.94 -16.13 11.05
CA TYR A 573 -26.28 -16.00 11.62
C TYR A 573 -27.35 -15.89 10.52
N ARG A 574 -27.13 -15.01 9.54
CA ARG A 574 -28.06 -14.78 8.42
C ARG A 574 -28.33 -16.01 7.57
N LEU A 575 -27.32 -16.86 7.37
CA LEU A 575 -27.48 -18.12 6.62
C LEU A 575 -28.42 -19.10 7.32
N ASN A 576 -28.47 -19.07 8.64
CA ASN A 576 -29.26 -19.96 9.49
C ASN A 576 -30.54 -19.29 10.06
N ALA A 577 -30.75 -18.00 9.80
CA ALA A 577 -31.89 -17.26 10.34
C ALA A 577 -33.22 -17.65 9.68
N ALA A 578 -34.28 -17.69 10.49
CA ALA A 578 -35.62 -17.88 9.99
C ALA A 578 -36.10 -16.62 9.23
N PRO A 579 -37.00 -16.77 8.25
CA PRO A 579 -37.62 -15.62 7.56
C PRO A 579 -38.30 -14.69 8.57
N GLY A 580 -37.94 -13.39 8.56
CA GLY A 580 -38.55 -12.39 9.43
C GLY A 580 -37.94 -12.27 10.84
N ASP A 581 -36.79 -12.89 11.10
CA ASP A 581 -36.10 -12.76 12.37
C ASP A 581 -35.60 -11.32 12.61
N PRO A 582 -36.06 -10.64 13.70
CA PRO A 582 -35.70 -9.26 13.99
C PRO A 582 -34.32 -9.09 14.63
N THR A 583 -33.63 -10.17 14.93
CA THR A 583 -32.37 -10.14 15.71
C THR A 583 -31.30 -9.29 15.02
N LEU A 584 -31.07 -9.46 13.71
CA LEU A 584 -30.10 -8.66 12.98
C LEU A 584 -30.47 -7.17 12.94
N THR A 585 -31.76 -6.85 12.90
CA THR A 585 -32.22 -5.45 12.96
C THR A 585 -31.91 -4.83 14.33
N ARG A 586 -32.15 -5.56 15.42
CA ARG A 586 -31.78 -5.10 16.78
C ARG A 586 -30.25 -4.94 16.93
N CYS A 587 -29.47 -5.88 16.40
CA CYS A 587 -28.03 -5.75 16.34
C CYS A 587 -27.61 -4.48 15.58
N ALA A 588 -28.24 -4.18 14.44
CA ALA A 588 -27.96 -2.98 13.65
C ALA A 588 -28.23 -1.70 14.44
N GLU A 589 -29.33 -1.63 15.19
CA GLU A 589 -29.63 -0.48 16.05
C GLU A 589 -28.58 -0.30 17.15
N GLN A 590 -28.14 -1.38 17.80
CA GLN A 590 -27.08 -1.35 18.80
C GLN A 590 -25.76 -0.84 18.21
N LEU A 591 -25.39 -1.28 17.01
CA LEU A 591 -24.17 -0.82 16.33
C LEU A 591 -24.26 0.66 15.92
N ARG A 592 -25.44 1.18 15.53
CA ARG A 592 -25.63 2.62 15.26
C ARG A 592 -25.42 3.44 16.54
N ARG A 593 -26.00 3.02 17.67
CA ARG A 593 -25.74 3.67 18.96
C ARG A 593 -24.26 3.61 19.36
N TYR A 594 -23.61 2.49 19.10
CA TYR A 594 -22.18 2.36 19.36
C TYR A 594 -21.33 3.31 18.49
N ALA A 595 -21.70 3.51 17.22
CA ALA A 595 -21.06 4.49 16.35
C ALA A 595 -21.16 5.93 16.89
N GLU A 596 -22.30 6.32 17.46
CA GLU A 596 -22.46 7.61 18.14
C GLU A 596 -21.53 7.74 19.36
N ARG A 597 -21.37 6.65 20.14
CA ARG A 597 -20.44 6.63 21.28
C ARG A 597 -18.99 6.78 20.89
N ILE A 598 -18.57 6.17 19.80
CA ILE A 598 -17.21 6.39 19.24
C ILE A 598 -16.98 7.88 18.96
N GLU A 599 -17.96 8.57 18.38
CA GLU A 599 -17.83 10.00 18.09
C GLU A 599 -17.82 10.88 19.34
N GLN A 600 -18.59 10.50 20.37
CA GLN A 600 -18.73 11.24 21.62
C GLN A 600 -17.69 10.87 22.69
N GLU A 601 -16.87 9.85 22.46
CA GLU A 601 -15.94 9.28 23.45
C GLU A 601 -16.66 8.88 24.76
N ALA A 602 -17.82 8.22 24.61
CA ALA A 602 -18.66 7.84 25.73
C ALA A 602 -18.50 6.35 26.11
N THR A 603 -18.70 6.06 27.41
CA THR A 603 -18.72 4.69 27.93
C THR A 603 -19.86 3.86 27.32
N ALA A 604 -19.59 2.59 27.05
CA ALA A 604 -20.58 1.65 26.56
C ALA A 604 -21.47 1.17 27.72
N PRO A 605 -22.80 1.42 27.73
CA PRO A 605 -23.67 0.67 28.63
C PRO A 605 -23.72 -0.78 28.18
N GLY A 606 -23.63 -1.70 29.12
CA GLY A 606 -23.71 -3.13 28.88
C GLY A 606 -25.14 -3.56 28.50
N GLU A 607 -25.61 -3.20 27.31
CA GLU A 607 -26.85 -3.74 26.74
C GLU A 607 -26.60 -5.21 26.35
N GLN A 608 -27.19 -6.13 27.11
CA GLN A 608 -27.17 -7.55 26.79
C GLN A 608 -28.28 -7.84 25.77
N LEU A 609 -27.89 -8.24 24.57
CA LEU A 609 -28.83 -8.87 23.65
C LEU A 609 -29.15 -10.29 24.16
N THR A 610 -30.44 -10.61 24.22
CA THR A 610 -30.86 -12.00 24.44
C THR A 610 -30.43 -12.85 23.24
N ALA A 611 -29.49 -13.77 23.45
CA ALA A 611 -29.02 -14.67 22.43
C ALA A 611 -30.15 -15.59 21.93
N ASP A 612 -30.34 -15.68 20.63
CA ASP A 612 -31.13 -16.74 20.05
C ASP A 612 -30.31 -18.03 20.09
N LEU A 613 -30.68 -18.93 21.02
CA LEU A 613 -30.00 -20.23 21.23
C LEU A 613 -30.30 -21.24 20.12
N THR A 614 -31.28 -20.99 19.26
CA THR A 614 -31.65 -21.91 18.17
C THR A 614 -30.71 -21.76 16.98
N ASN A 615 -30.10 -20.59 16.80
CA ASN A 615 -29.13 -20.31 15.75
C ASN A 615 -27.70 -20.61 16.26
N PRO A 616 -26.90 -21.44 15.58
CA PRO A 616 -25.56 -21.82 16.03
C PRO A 616 -24.59 -20.63 16.20
N PHE A 617 -24.83 -19.53 15.50
CA PHE A 617 -24.05 -18.28 15.59
C PHE A 617 -24.62 -17.25 16.59
N GLY A 618 -25.82 -17.49 17.11
CA GLY A 618 -26.51 -16.55 17.99
C GLY A 618 -25.75 -16.21 19.27
N PRO A 619 -25.32 -17.21 20.08
CA PRO A 619 -24.57 -16.98 21.30
C PRO A 619 -23.25 -16.24 21.08
N ALA A 620 -22.51 -16.62 20.02
CA ALA A 620 -21.25 -15.98 19.67
C ALA A 620 -21.44 -14.52 19.21
N LEU A 621 -22.48 -14.23 18.43
CA LEU A 621 -22.83 -12.88 18.01
C LEU A 621 -23.23 -11.99 19.20
N ALA A 622 -24.02 -12.50 20.12
CA ALA A 622 -24.39 -11.77 21.34
C ALA A 622 -23.17 -11.48 22.22
N ALA A 623 -22.28 -12.46 22.38
CA ALA A 623 -21.02 -12.27 23.11
C ALA A 623 -20.10 -11.22 22.43
N ALA A 624 -20.02 -11.24 21.10
CA ALA A 624 -19.27 -10.26 20.36
C ALA A 624 -19.83 -8.84 20.52
N LEU A 625 -21.15 -8.66 20.53
CA LEU A 625 -21.78 -7.36 20.77
C LEU A 625 -21.57 -6.87 22.23
N ALA A 626 -21.56 -7.78 23.20
CA ALA A 626 -21.30 -7.45 24.60
C ALA A 626 -19.82 -7.05 24.84
N ALA A 627 -18.91 -7.55 24.02
CA ALA A 627 -17.47 -7.28 24.09
C ALA A 627 -17.03 -6.02 23.33
N LEU A 628 -17.96 -5.14 22.91
CA LEU A 628 -17.63 -3.89 22.24
C LEU A 628 -16.74 -3.01 23.12
N PRO A 629 -15.58 -2.51 22.60
CA PRO A 629 -14.63 -1.74 23.38
C PRO A 629 -15.20 -0.42 23.91
N ASP A 630 -14.78 -0.03 25.10
CA ASP A 630 -15.16 1.24 25.71
C ASP A 630 -14.33 2.39 25.15
N TRP A 631 -14.99 3.49 24.74
CA TRP A 631 -14.38 4.72 24.23
C TRP A 631 -14.40 5.85 25.28
N GLY A 632 -14.95 5.60 26.47
CA GLY A 632 -14.92 6.59 27.54
C GLY A 632 -13.49 6.99 27.91
N PRO A 633 -13.30 8.19 28.48
CA PRO A 633 -11.97 8.64 28.88
C PRO A 633 -11.40 7.64 29.88
N THR A 634 -10.32 6.99 29.48
CA THR A 634 -9.55 6.16 30.41
C THR A 634 -9.16 7.06 31.59
N PRO A 635 -9.51 6.74 32.85
CA PRO A 635 -9.03 7.52 33.97
C PRO A 635 -7.51 7.54 33.84
N ILE A 636 -6.96 8.71 33.54
CA ILE A 636 -5.52 8.94 33.60
C ILE A 636 -5.18 8.60 35.03
N ALA A 637 -4.64 7.41 35.23
CA ALA A 637 -4.11 7.03 36.54
C ALA A 637 -3.13 8.15 36.90
N THR A 638 -3.47 8.89 37.90
CA THR A 638 -2.74 10.03 38.41
C THR A 638 -1.40 9.53 38.93
N GLU A 639 -0.47 9.19 37.99
CA GLU A 639 0.95 8.99 38.32
C GLU A 639 1.59 10.26 38.92
N GLN A 640 0.87 11.37 38.93
CA GLN A 640 1.31 12.60 39.59
C GLN A 640 1.00 12.63 41.11
N GLN A 641 0.13 11.78 41.62
CA GLN A 641 -0.12 11.73 43.09
C GLN A 641 0.77 10.75 43.86
N ALA A 642 1.48 9.84 43.18
CA ALA A 642 2.44 8.93 43.79
C ALA A 642 3.87 9.52 43.94
N LYS A 643 4.12 10.75 43.49
CA LYS A 643 5.40 11.45 43.69
C LYS A 643 5.36 12.59 44.69
N THR A 644 4.24 12.77 45.41
CA THR A 644 4.08 13.79 46.44
C THR A 644 3.51 13.23 47.76
N SER A 645 3.63 11.94 47.98
CA SER A 645 3.42 11.32 49.32
C SER A 645 4.68 10.62 49.80
#